data_244a083e13a5e8ba537cbb5896fce31f
#
_entry.id   244a083e13a5e8ba537cbb5896fce31f
#
_cell.length_a   1.000
_cell.length_b   1.000
_cell.length_c   1.000
_cell.angle_alpha   90.00
_cell.angle_beta   90.00
_cell.angle_gamma   90.00
#
_symmetry.space_group_name_H-M   'P 1'
#
loop_
_entity.id
_entity.type
_entity.pdbx_description
1 polymer ?
#
loop_
_entity_poly.entity_id
_entity_poly.type
_entity_poly.pdbx_seq_one_letter_code
_entity_poly.pdbx_strand_id
1 'polypeptide(L)'
;MITLRSIFKATGVVAISLAMVGPLRAQQVTGTLGSPSATTTISGKQLPPPEPKFGGVIKNDALQSKPWWAPRVVPPKNAPNVLLIITDDAGFAVPSTFGGVIPTPAMDRIANEGLRYNRMFSTALCSPTRAALITGRNHHSVGFGVIGEQSTGFPGYNSVIGVDNATIGRILLDNGYNTSWFGKDHNTPVYQASQSGPFNQWPTGMGFEYFYGFVGGDANQWEPNLFRNTTQIYPFLGKPPGTWNLITAMADEAIDWSTRMHQIDPGKPIFVKYAPGATHAPHHPTKEWVDKIHAMHLFDDGYEKLRERIFANQKKLGVIPADTQLSPWPDKVLPPWESLSAEQKKLYIRQVEVFAAFAAYNDHEIGRVIQSFQDLGKLDNTLIIYINGDNGTSAEGGPLGTPNEVAFFNGVSIPVDVQMKWYDVWGTDQTYNHMSAGWSWAFDTPFDWFKQNASRLGGINQNMVVSWPARIKDKGALRNQFVHVIDVLPTILEAAGIKAPEVVDGIKQKPIEGTSFAYTFDAANAKTPSHHKVQYFEMMGQWALYDDGWMLSTKVDRAPWEAFGAANPDPLNNQVFQLYNLNKDFSQSQDIAAQHPEKVKQMRAAFIAEAKKHQVFPLDASVAARVIAPRPNITAGRSEFIYTRPMVGLPQGDSPLLLNTSYTITADIDVPQGGAEGMLLTSGGRFAGYGFYLLKGKPVFLWNLLDLERIRWEGAEALTPGKHTVEFDFKYDGLGVGTLVFNSFSGLGRPGVGTLKVDGKAVDTKKMEKTLPIILQWDESFDIGSDTLTGVNDADYKPPFAFTGNLNKLTIKVDRPQLSPADIKTLEAAMKEKAKAD
;
A
#
# COMPACT_ATOMS: atom_id res chain seq x y z
N MET A 1 -35.43 75.29 27.01
CA MET A 1 -34.96 75.87 28.31
C MET A 1 -34.25 74.71 29.02
N ILE A 2 -32.97 74.96 29.29
CA ILE A 2 -32.11 74.44 30.38
C ILE A 2 -32.09 72.99 30.70
N THR A 3 -31.09 72.32 30.24
CA THR A 3 -29.86 71.68 30.83
C THR A 3 -29.97 70.98 32.18
N LEU A 4 -29.52 69.75 32.28
CA LEU A 4 -28.50 69.39 33.26
C LEU A 4 -27.85 68.05 32.90
N ARG A 5 -26.51 68.08 32.82
CA ARG A 5 -25.59 66.90 32.69
C ARG A 5 -25.52 66.20 34.04
N SER A 6 -25.44 64.86 33.98
CA SER A 6 -24.94 64.03 35.10
C SER A 6 -23.81 63.12 34.57
N ILE A 7 -22.65 63.29 35.12
CA ILE A 7 -21.43 62.53 34.92
C ILE A 7 -21.53 61.23 35.74
N PHE A 8 -21.47 60.09 35.05
CA PHE A 8 -21.22 58.81 35.75
C PHE A 8 -19.75 58.45 35.56
N LYS A 9 -19.02 58.37 36.65
CA LYS A 9 -17.70 57.78 36.74
C LYS A 9 -17.83 56.26 36.66
N ALA A 10 -17.25 55.64 35.61
CA ALA A 10 -17.12 54.23 35.53
C ALA A 10 -15.78 53.81 36.16
N THR A 11 -15.82 53.15 37.29
CA THR A 11 -14.70 52.47 37.92
C THR A 11 -14.49 51.13 37.24
N GLY A 12 -13.49 51.01 36.40
CA GLY A 12 -13.12 49.75 35.78
C GLY A 12 -12.48 48.78 36.77
N VAL A 13 -13.12 47.67 37.03
CA VAL A 13 -12.55 46.51 37.73
C VAL A 13 -11.74 45.71 36.73
N VAL A 14 -10.43 45.77 36.77
CA VAL A 14 -9.54 44.85 35.99
C VAL A 14 -9.57 43.54 36.73
N ALA A 15 -10.32 42.57 36.17
CA ALA A 15 -10.24 41.16 36.58
C ALA A 15 -8.97 40.55 35.97
N ILE A 16 -7.96 40.39 36.78
CA ILE A 16 -6.76 39.61 36.47
C ILE A 16 -7.19 38.13 36.50
N SER A 17 -7.41 37.55 35.35
CA SER A 17 -7.59 36.09 35.20
C SER A 17 -6.25 35.42 35.48
N LEU A 18 -6.04 34.93 36.71
CA LEU A 18 -4.97 33.94 36.98
C LEU A 18 -5.34 32.64 36.24
N ALA A 19 -4.75 32.44 35.06
CA ALA A 19 -4.73 31.15 34.46
C ALA A 19 -3.93 30.19 35.37
N MET A 20 -4.58 29.20 35.97
CA MET A 20 -3.91 28.11 36.67
C MET A 20 -3.08 27.34 35.61
N VAL A 21 -1.79 27.62 35.59
CA VAL A 21 -0.79 26.81 34.92
C VAL A 21 -0.63 25.55 35.74
N GLY A 22 -1.22 24.42 35.32
CA GLY A 22 -0.93 23.12 35.93
C GLY A 22 0.57 22.82 35.87
N PRO A 23 1.10 21.92 36.70
CA PRO A 23 2.54 21.69 36.77
C PRO A 23 3.06 21.24 35.40
N LEU A 24 3.67 22.15 34.66
CA LEU A 24 4.51 21.84 33.51
C LEU A 24 5.60 20.91 34.06
N ARG A 25 5.67 19.64 33.56
CA ARG A 25 6.88 18.85 33.80
C ARG A 25 8.04 19.67 33.30
N ALA A 26 8.97 20.00 34.22
CA ALA A 26 10.12 20.82 33.89
C ALA A 26 10.86 20.21 32.70
N GLN A 27 11.15 21.02 31.68
CA GLN A 27 12.00 20.63 30.57
C GLN A 27 13.32 20.12 31.15
N GLN A 28 13.76 18.93 30.77
CA GLN A 28 15.06 18.41 31.21
C GLN A 28 16.12 19.07 30.32
N VAL A 29 16.96 19.89 30.93
CA VAL A 29 18.09 20.52 30.26
C VAL A 29 19.37 19.80 30.70
N THR A 30 20.22 19.45 29.71
CA THR A 30 21.57 18.95 29.99
C THR A 30 22.61 19.94 29.42
N GLY A 31 23.75 19.99 30.08
CA GLY A 31 24.77 20.99 29.74
C GLY A 31 24.42 22.40 30.28
N THR A 32 25.24 23.37 29.94
CA THR A 32 25.03 24.79 30.34
C THR A 32 24.20 25.48 29.26
N LEU A 33 23.03 26.03 29.61
CA LEU A 33 22.23 26.83 28.67
C LEU A 33 23.07 27.91 28.00
N GLY A 34 22.93 27.99 26.68
CA GLY A 34 23.71 28.94 25.86
C GLY A 34 25.04 28.40 25.35
N SER A 35 25.50 27.23 25.83
CA SER A 35 26.64 26.53 25.25
C SER A 35 26.27 25.72 24.02
N PRO A 36 27.20 25.45 23.08
CA PRO A 36 26.96 24.65 21.89
C PRO A 36 26.50 23.19 22.20
N SER A 37 26.83 22.70 23.38
CA SER A 37 26.51 21.31 23.82
C SER A 37 25.19 21.20 24.60
N ALA A 38 24.48 22.32 24.88
CA ALA A 38 23.22 22.27 25.61
C ALA A 38 22.13 21.52 24.85
N THR A 39 21.40 20.65 25.56
CA THR A 39 20.22 19.94 25.02
C THR A 39 19.00 20.15 25.91
N THR A 40 17.80 20.02 25.35
CA THR A 40 16.55 20.12 26.08
C THR A 40 15.51 19.15 25.55
N THR A 41 14.68 18.60 26.45
CA THR A 41 13.42 17.95 26.04
C THR A 41 12.34 19.00 25.80
N ILE A 42 11.33 18.68 25.01
CA ILE A 42 10.18 19.57 24.73
C ILE A 42 8.90 19.03 25.36
N SER A 43 7.88 19.88 25.47
CA SER A 43 6.56 19.45 25.97
C SER A 43 5.83 18.52 24.99
N GLY A 44 6.14 18.60 23.70
CA GLY A 44 5.50 17.88 22.61
C GLY A 44 4.07 18.33 22.26
N LYS A 45 3.50 19.28 23.02
CA LYS A 45 2.11 19.76 22.75
C LYS A 45 1.99 20.57 21.47
N GLN A 46 3.01 21.36 21.16
CA GLN A 46 3.14 22.13 19.92
C GLN A 46 4.41 21.69 19.20
N LEU A 47 4.29 21.39 17.89
CA LEU A 47 5.38 20.98 17.02
C LEU A 47 5.39 21.86 15.75
N PRO A 48 6.55 22.33 15.30
CA PRO A 48 7.80 22.36 16.08
C PRO A 48 7.63 23.17 17.37
N PRO A 49 8.50 22.98 18.37
CA PRO A 49 8.45 23.82 19.59
C PRO A 49 8.69 25.28 19.24
N PRO A 50 8.13 26.24 20.00
CA PRO A 50 8.43 27.65 19.80
C PRO A 50 9.93 27.89 19.87
N GLU A 51 10.44 28.74 18.99
CA GLU A 51 11.85 29.13 19.03
C GLU A 51 12.21 29.73 20.40
N PRO A 52 13.28 29.25 21.03
CA PRO A 52 13.71 29.80 22.31
C PRO A 52 14.22 31.25 22.13
N LYS A 53 13.81 32.11 23.03
CA LYS A 53 14.33 33.51 23.04
C LYS A 53 15.84 33.49 23.22
N PHE A 54 16.54 34.38 22.51
CA PHE A 54 17.97 34.58 22.70
C PHE A 54 18.30 34.90 24.16
N GLY A 55 19.10 34.04 24.79
CA GLY A 55 19.45 34.13 26.20
C GLY A 55 20.81 34.81 26.47
N GLY A 56 21.43 35.38 25.45
CA GLY A 56 22.72 36.08 25.52
C GLY A 56 22.60 37.57 25.74
N VAL A 57 23.68 38.30 25.46
CA VAL A 57 23.73 39.77 25.53
C VAL A 57 24.35 40.27 24.23
N ILE A 58 23.64 41.18 23.55
CA ILE A 58 24.16 41.86 22.36
C ILE A 58 24.54 43.28 22.73
N LYS A 59 25.78 43.64 22.48
CA LYS A 59 26.34 44.99 22.52
C LYS A 59 26.81 45.40 21.13
N ASN A 60 27.31 46.64 20.98
CA ASN A 60 27.86 47.10 19.69
C ASN A 60 29.15 46.35 19.28
N ASP A 61 29.86 45.82 20.25
CA ASP A 61 31.08 45.08 20.07
C ASP A 61 30.92 43.61 20.51
N ALA A 62 31.37 42.67 19.67
CA ALA A 62 31.33 41.24 19.94
C ALA A 62 32.07 40.83 21.22
N LEU A 63 33.19 41.51 21.56
CA LEU A 63 33.96 41.23 22.77
C LEU A 63 33.23 41.65 24.05
N GLN A 64 32.25 42.57 23.94
CA GLN A 64 31.39 43.00 25.05
C GLN A 64 30.05 42.25 25.08
N SER A 65 29.77 41.43 24.05
CA SER A 65 28.58 40.63 23.90
C SER A 65 28.76 39.25 24.52
N LYS A 66 27.66 38.61 24.89
CA LYS A 66 27.64 37.23 25.38
C LYS A 66 26.90 36.37 24.40
N PRO A 67 27.58 35.42 23.70
CA PRO A 67 26.92 34.50 22.76
C PRO A 67 26.01 33.52 23.52
N TRP A 68 25.03 33.01 22.79
CA TRP A 68 24.12 32.02 23.32
C TRP A 68 23.57 31.13 22.17
N TRP A 69 23.69 29.81 22.33
CA TRP A 69 23.16 28.83 21.41
C TRP A 69 21.85 28.30 21.94
N ALA A 70 20.83 28.16 21.08
CA ALA A 70 19.61 27.47 21.41
C ALA A 70 19.94 25.99 21.73
N PRO A 71 19.36 25.39 22.79
CA PRO A 71 19.61 24.00 23.11
C PRO A 71 19.01 23.10 22.03
N ARG A 72 19.75 22.07 21.66
CA ARG A 72 19.29 21.07 20.70
C ARG A 72 18.15 20.23 21.33
N VAL A 73 17.05 20.02 20.58
CA VAL A 73 15.95 19.17 21.01
C VAL A 73 16.39 17.71 21.02
N VAL A 74 16.10 17.01 22.11
CA VAL A 74 16.35 15.58 22.28
C VAL A 74 15.11 14.91 22.88
N PRO A 75 14.87 13.62 22.63
CA PRO A 75 13.77 12.90 23.23
C PRO A 75 13.99 12.68 24.75
N PRO A 76 12.97 12.23 25.47
CA PRO A 76 13.10 11.88 26.89
C PRO A 76 14.22 10.87 27.14
N LYS A 77 14.87 10.97 28.32
CA LYS A 77 15.96 10.06 28.70
C LYS A 77 15.47 8.60 28.62
N ASN A 78 16.30 7.75 28.04
CA ASN A 78 16.04 6.32 27.81
C ASN A 78 14.92 6.04 26.79
N ALA A 79 14.49 7.00 25.98
CA ALA A 79 13.59 6.73 24.87
C ALA A 79 14.22 5.65 23.97
N PRO A 80 13.46 4.59 23.59
CA PRO A 80 14.01 3.46 22.81
C PRO A 80 14.23 3.85 21.34
N ASN A 81 15.11 3.15 20.65
CA ASN A 81 14.97 3.01 19.21
C ASN A 81 13.65 2.28 18.90
N VAL A 82 13.10 2.50 17.73
CA VAL A 82 11.88 1.84 17.29
C VAL A 82 12.11 1.22 15.91
N LEU A 83 11.87 -0.08 15.80
CA LEU A 83 11.82 -0.81 14.55
C LEU A 83 10.40 -1.31 14.35
N LEU A 84 9.64 -0.61 13.49
CA LEU A 84 8.27 -0.95 13.13
C LEU A 84 8.27 -1.69 11.80
N ILE A 85 7.99 -2.99 11.84
CA ILE A 85 7.95 -3.87 10.68
C ILE A 85 6.49 -4.19 10.36
N ILE A 86 6.11 -4.05 9.10
CA ILE A 86 4.81 -4.48 8.59
C ILE A 86 4.99 -5.14 7.22
N THR A 87 4.64 -6.42 7.10
CA THR A 87 4.63 -7.13 5.82
C THR A 87 3.31 -6.88 5.08
N ASP A 88 3.14 -7.47 3.93
CA ASP A 88 2.04 -7.19 3.00
C ASP A 88 1.34 -8.50 2.62
N ASP A 89 0.00 -8.52 2.59
CA ASP A 89 -0.82 -9.67 2.17
C ASP A 89 -0.47 -11.03 2.83
N ALA A 90 0.05 -11.00 4.06
CA ALA A 90 0.41 -12.21 4.80
C ALA A 90 -0.63 -12.52 5.87
N GLY A 91 -1.47 -13.52 5.63
CA GLY A 91 -2.53 -13.93 6.54
C GLY A 91 -2.02 -14.54 7.85
N PHE A 92 -2.95 -14.76 8.79
CA PHE A 92 -2.66 -15.23 10.15
C PHE A 92 -1.84 -16.53 10.20
N ALA A 93 -2.00 -17.41 9.23
CA ALA A 93 -1.39 -18.73 9.18
C ALA A 93 -0.14 -18.82 8.28
N VAL A 94 0.35 -17.72 7.76
CA VAL A 94 1.58 -17.69 6.94
C VAL A 94 2.81 -18.06 7.78
N PRO A 95 3.12 -17.39 8.91
CA PRO A 95 4.38 -17.61 9.62
C PRO A 95 4.35 -18.85 10.54
N SER A 96 5.48 -19.57 10.62
CA SER A 96 5.70 -20.66 11.58
C SER A 96 5.43 -20.24 13.02
N THR A 97 5.69 -19.01 13.37
CA THR A 97 5.47 -18.39 14.68
C THR A 97 4.05 -18.53 15.20
N PHE A 98 3.06 -18.59 14.30
CA PHE A 98 1.64 -18.77 14.57
C PHE A 98 1.05 -20.06 13.97
N GLY A 99 1.89 -21.08 13.78
CA GLY A 99 1.48 -22.43 13.38
C GLY A 99 1.49 -22.68 11.88
N GLY A 100 1.86 -21.71 11.06
CA GLY A 100 2.10 -21.86 9.63
C GLY A 100 3.21 -22.88 9.34
N VAL A 101 3.30 -23.30 8.09
CA VAL A 101 4.33 -24.24 7.63
C VAL A 101 5.54 -23.54 7.02
N ILE A 102 5.42 -22.27 6.69
CA ILE A 102 6.50 -21.48 6.09
C ILE A 102 7.49 -21.05 7.19
N PRO A 103 8.79 -21.37 7.07
CA PRO A 103 9.77 -21.00 8.08
C PRO A 103 9.95 -19.49 8.18
N THR A 104 9.77 -18.93 9.38
CA THR A 104 9.96 -17.50 9.69
C THR A 104 10.84 -17.33 10.93
N PRO A 105 12.13 -17.71 10.88
CA PRO A 105 13.01 -17.73 12.04
C PRO A 105 13.28 -16.35 12.65
N ALA A 106 13.20 -15.25 11.86
CA ALA A 106 13.36 -13.91 12.41
C ALA A 106 12.15 -13.51 13.27
N MET A 107 10.93 -13.82 12.82
CA MET A 107 9.73 -13.60 13.62
C MET A 107 9.69 -14.50 14.85
N ASP A 108 10.12 -15.78 14.72
CA ASP A 108 10.26 -16.72 15.84
C ASP A 108 11.20 -16.19 16.92
N ARG A 109 12.34 -15.61 16.50
CA ARG A 109 13.30 -15.00 17.43
C ARG A 109 12.64 -13.88 18.24
N ILE A 110 11.96 -12.92 17.57
CA ILE A 110 11.31 -11.80 18.25
C ILE A 110 10.17 -12.29 19.15
N ALA A 111 9.41 -13.28 18.73
CA ALA A 111 8.38 -13.91 19.56
C ALA A 111 8.95 -14.56 20.83
N ASN A 112 10.07 -15.27 20.72
CA ASN A 112 10.71 -15.96 21.83
C ASN A 112 11.44 -15.02 22.79
N GLU A 113 11.93 -13.88 22.30
CA GLU A 113 12.54 -12.81 23.10
C GLU A 113 11.52 -11.80 23.65
N GLY A 114 10.26 -11.87 23.22
CA GLY A 114 9.20 -10.91 23.51
C GLY A 114 7.83 -11.55 23.68
N LEU A 115 6.81 -10.94 23.10
CA LEU A 115 5.40 -11.30 23.22
C LEU A 115 4.79 -11.63 21.86
N ARG A 116 3.83 -12.58 21.85
CA ARG A 116 2.94 -12.88 20.71
C ARG A 116 1.58 -12.26 20.96
N TYR A 117 0.98 -11.66 19.91
CA TYR A 117 -0.39 -11.16 19.93
C TYR A 117 -1.20 -11.89 18.86
N ASN A 118 -2.25 -12.61 19.25
CA ASN A 118 -3.10 -13.38 18.36
C ASN A 118 -4.43 -12.67 18.00
N ARG A 119 -4.62 -11.45 18.47
CA ARG A 119 -5.76 -10.57 18.20
C ARG A 119 -5.29 -9.18 17.81
N MET A 120 -4.43 -9.12 16.80
CA MET A 120 -3.98 -7.88 16.18
C MET A 120 -4.85 -7.60 14.96
N PHE A 121 -5.68 -6.58 15.04
CA PHE A 121 -6.62 -6.26 13.98
C PHE A 121 -6.09 -5.14 13.07
N SER A 122 -6.33 -5.32 11.78
CA SER A 122 -6.05 -4.34 10.73
C SER A 122 -7.33 -3.92 10.02
N THR A 123 -7.22 -3.14 8.97
CA THR A 123 -8.30 -3.01 7.99
C THR A 123 -8.17 -4.15 6.96
N ALA A 124 -9.16 -4.31 6.08
CA ALA A 124 -9.13 -5.40 5.11
C ALA A 124 -8.33 -5.09 3.83
N LEU A 125 -7.63 -3.94 3.76
CA LEU A 125 -6.81 -3.51 2.63
C LEU A 125 -5.58 -2.71 3.07
N CYS A 126 -4.53 -2.75 2.24
CA CYS A 126 -3.19 -2.25 2.53
C CYS A 126 -3.12 -0.74 2.78
N SER A 127 -3.47 0.14 1.83
CA SER A 127 -3.32 1.59 2.05
C SER A 127 -4.20 2.14 3.19
N PRO A 128 -5.43 1.65 3.43
CA PRO A 128 -6.20 1.96 4.63
C PRO A 128 -5.48 1.59 5.94
N THR A 129 -4.93 0.37 6.02
CA THR A 129 -4.17 -0.08 7.20
C THR A 129 -2.91 0.77 7.41
N ARG A 130 -2.18 1.08 6.34
CA ARG A 130 -0.93 1.86 6.41
C ARG A 130 -1.20 3.30 6.84
N ALA A 131 -2.25 3.94 6.34
CA ALA A 131 -2.68 5.28 6.78
C ALA A 131 -3.12 5.29 8.25
N ALA A 132 -3.89 4.29 8.67
CA ALA A 132 -4.32 4.13 10.05
C ALA A 132 -3.13 3.91 11.01
N LEU A 133 -2.16 3.08 10.61
CA LEU A 133 -0.95 2.78 11.37
C LEU A 133 -0.10 4.02 11.65
N ILE A 134 0.18 4.84 10.63
CA ILE A 134 1.06 6.00 10.79
C ILE A 134 0.40 7.20 11.44
N THR A 135 -0.93 7.24 11.50
CA THR A 135 -1.69 8.37 12.07
C THR A 135 -2.31 8.06 13.43
N GLY A 136 -2.45 6.78 13.81
CA GLY A 136 -3.16 6.35 15.01
C GLY A 136 -4.65 6.70 14.99
N ARG A 137 -5.25 6.79 13.80
CA ARG A 137 -6.65 7.13 13.57
C ARG A 137 -7.28 6.14 12.61
N ASN A 138 -8.58 5.96 12.72
CA ASN A 138 -9.34 5.11 11.81
C ASN A 138 -9.15 5.56 10.35
N HIS A 139 -9.08 4.61 9.45
CA HIS A 139 -8.73 4.86 8.07
C HIS A 139 -9.68 5.83 7.34
N HIS A 140 -10.98 5.80 7.61
CA HIS A 140 -11.93 6.79 7.07
C HIS A 140 -11.72 8.19 7.69
N SER A 141 -11.33 8.29 8.96
CA SER A 141 -11.04 9.57 9.61
C SER A 141 -9.88 10.33 8.95
N VAL A 142 -9.03 9.60 8.20
CA VAL A 142 -7.87 10.12 7.48
C VAL A 142 -7.98 9.97 5.95
N GLY A 143 -9.20 9.74 5.44
CA GLY A 143 -9.48 9.75 4.00
C GLY A 143 -9.24 8.43 3.27
N PHE A 144 -8.84 7.37 3.95
CA PHE A 144 -8.49 6.07 3.35
C PHE A 144 -9.58 4.99 3.57
N GLY A 145 -10.84 5.31 3.29
CA GLY A 145 -11.95 4.35 3.32
C GLY A 145 -11.79 3.21 2.29
N VAL A 146 -10.92 3.40 1.31
CA VAL A 146 -10.57 2.41 0.28
C VAL A 146 -9.12 2.66 -0.18
N ILE A 147 -8.55 1.79 -1.02
CA ILE A 147 -7.20 2.00 -1.60
C ILE A 147 -7.14 3.26 -2.47
N GLY A 148 -5.95 3.86 -2.58
CA GLY A 148 -5.72 5.12 -3.30
C GLY A 148 -6.21 5.10 -4.74
N GLU A 149 -6.07 3.98 -5.44
CA GLU A 149 -6.48 3.74 -6.82
C GLU A 149 -8.00 3.76 -7.02
N GLN A 150 -8.76 3.62 -5.95
CA GLN A 150 -10.23 3.63 -5.93
C GLN A 150 -10.79 4.84 -5.17
N SER A 151 -9.97 5.84 -4.87
CA SER A 151 -10.39 7.04 -4.16
C SER A 151 -11.53 7.78 -4.87
N THR A 152 -12.38 8.44 -4.07
CA THR A 152 -13.52 9.23 -4.54
C THR A 152 -13.54 10.60 -3.88
N GLY A 153 -14.44 11.50 -4.29
CA GLY A 153 -14.51 12.86 -3.76
C GLY A 153 -15.15 13.01 -2.36
N PHE A 154 -15.44 11.90 -1.66
CA PHE A 154 -15.97 11.96 -0.29
C PHE A 154 -14.83 12.09 0.73
N PRO A 155 -15.03 12.86 1.84
CA PRO A 155 -13.96 13.10 2.82
C PRO A 155 -13.33 11.85 3.40
N GLY A 156 -14.12 10.79 3.66
CA GLY A 156 -13.61 9.51 4.17
C GLY A 156 -12.91 8.64 3.11
N TYR A 157 -12.88 9.04 1.82
CA TYR A 157 -12.45 8.20 0.69
C TYR A 157 -11.55 8.92 -0.32
N ASN A 158 -11.02 10.09 0.02
CA ASN A 158 -10.26 10.92 -0.92
C ASN A 158 -8.77 10.57 -1.00
N SER A 159 -8.30 9.64 -0.17
CA SER A 159 -6.91 9.16 -0.06
C SER A 159 -5.89 10.28 0.16
N VAL A 160 -6.26 11.30 0.96
CA VAL A 160 -5.38 12.41 1.37
C VAL A 160 -5.36 12.49 2.89
N ILE A 161 -4.19 12.29 3.49
CA ILE A 161 -4.00 12.50 4.94
C ILE A 161 -3.99 14.01 5.19
N GLY A 162 -5.03 14.51 5.86
CA GLY A 162 -5.16 15.93 6.17
C GLY A 162 -4.07 16.41 7.13
N VAL A 163 -3.67 17.67 7.00
CA VAL A 163 -2.63 18.32 7.83
C VAL A 163 -2.96 18.37 9.33
N ASP A 164 -4.22 18.12 9.69
CA ASP A 164 -4.71 17.98 11.05
C ASP A 164 -4.55 16.55 11.63
N ASN A 165 -3.83 15.68 10.92
CA ASN A 165 -3.55 14.28 11.28
C ASN A 165 -2.04 14.00 11.26
N ALA A 166 -1.30 14.60 12.19
CA ALA A 166 0.15 14.40 12.27
C ALA A 166 0.50 12.90 12.34
N THR A 167 1.49 12.51 11.53
CA THR A 167 2.00 11.15 11.46
C THR A 167 3.01 10.86 12.55
N ILE A 168 3.26 9.58 12.82
CA ILE A 168 4.30 9.15 13.76
C ILE A 168 5.69 9.65 13.34
N GLY A 169 5.99 9.69 12.02
CA GLY A 169 7.25 10.23 11.51
C GLY A 169 7.46 11.67 11.94
N ARG A 170 6.47 12.52 11.70
CA ARG A 170 6.52 13.95 12.09
C ARG A 170 6.65 14.14 13.60
N ILE A 171 5.88 13.38 14.39
CA ILE A 171 5.89 13.50 15.85
C ILE A 171 7.27 13.12 16.42
N LEU A 172 7.84 12.00 15.97
CA LEU A 172 9.13 11.54 16.45
C LEU A 172 10.28 12.43 15.98
N LEU A 173 10.27 12.89 14.72
CA LEU A 173 11.25 13.81 14.16
C LEU A 173 11.35 15.09 15.01
N ASP A 174 10.24 15.76 15.25
CA ASP A 174 10.21 17.03 15.99
C ASP A 174 10.55 16.84 17.49
N ASN A 175 10.49 15.59 18.00
CA ASN A 175 10.95 15.23 19.35
C ASN A 175 12.41 14.71 19.38
N GLY A 176 13.15 14.83 18.28
CA GLY A 176 14.59 14.57 18.24
C GLY A 176 15.02 13.15 17.87
N TYR A 177 14.17 12.37 17.22
CA TYR A 177 14.56 11.12 16.55
C TYR A 177 15.15 11.38 15.17
N ASN A 178 15.97 10.45 14.66
CA ASN A 178 16.12 10.26 13.23
C ASN A 178 15.02 9.33 12.74
N THR A 179 14.41 9.63 11.59
CA THR A 179 13.23 8.91 11.09
C THR A 179 13.46 8.42 9.67
N SER A 180 13.08 7.16 9.40
CA SER A 180 13.22 6.57 8.08
C SER A 180 12.07 5.63 7.73
N TRP A 181 11.85 5.48 6.43
CA TRP A 181 10.87 4.55 5.86
C TRP A 181 11.50 3.77 4.71
N PHE A 182 11.46 2.44 4.81
CA PHE A 182 11.95 1.53 3.78
C PHE A 182 10.79 0.70 3.24
N GLY A 183 10.64 0.66 1.91
CA GLY A 183 9.69 -0.17 1.20
C GLY A 183 8.41 0.54 0.76
N LYS A 184 7.29 -0.17 0.85
CA LYS A 184 5.97 0.25 0.36
C LYS A 184 5.42 1.45 1.13
N ASP A 185 5.07 2.51 0.40
CA ASP A 185 4.34 3.67 0.94
C ASP A 185 2.83 3.46 0.85
N HIS A 186 2.27 3.43 -0.35
CA HIS A 186 0.86 3.27 -0.67
C HIS A 186 -0.08 4.29 -0.01
N ASN A 187 0.43 5.43 0.45
CA ASN A 187 -0.35 6.54 1.01
C ASN A 187 -0.19 7.85 0.22
N THR A 188 0.77 7.93 -0.70
CA THR A 188 0.83 9.03 -1.67
C THR A 188 -0.33 8.89 -2.67
N PRO A 189 -1.19 9.92 -2.85
CA PRO A 189 -2.25 9.89 -3.84
C PRO A 189 -1.69 9.64 -5.25
N VAL A 190 -2.36 8.79 -6.03
CA VAL A 190 -1.89 8.37 -7.37
C VAL A 190 -1.64 9.55 -8.33
N TYR A 191 -2.35 10.66 -8.16
CA TYR A 191 -2.20 11.90 -8.93
C TYR A 191 -1.16 12.87 -8.35
N GLN A 192 -0.40 12.47 -7.33
CA GLN A 192 0.71 13.23 -6.72
C GLN A 192 2.00 12.40 -6.67
N ALA A 193 2.03 11.27 -7.37
CA ALA A 193 3.16 10.36 -7.35
C ALA A 193 4.30 10.75 -8.31
N SER A 194 4.11 11.80 -9.14
CA SER A 194 5.14 12.25 -10.06
C SER A 194 6.20 13.15 -9.41
N GLN A 195 7.31 13.33 -10.12
CA GLN A 195 8.41 14.21 -9.72
C GLN A 195 8.03 15.71 -9.64
N SER A 196 6.83 16.07 -10.10
CA SER A 196 6.30 17.44 -9.96
C SER A 196 5.65 17.69 -8.61
N GLY A 197 5.46 16.65 -7.80
CA GLY A 197 4.77 16.75 -6.49
C GLY A 197 3.28 17.09 -6.61
N PRO A 198 2.69 17.64 -5.55
CA PRO A 198 3.33 18.09 -4.28
C PRO A 198 3.85 16.92 -3.43
N PHE A 199 4.93 17.15 -2.67
CA PHE A 199 5.58 16.12 -1.88
C PHE A 199 5.09 16.00 -0.44
N ASN A 200 4.08 16.77 -0.04
CA ASN A 200 3.57 16.77 1.34
C ASN A 200 2.87 15.46 1.75
N GLN A 201 2.43 14.66 0.78
CA GLN A 201 1.86 13.32 0.99
C GLN A 201 2.89 12.19 0.79
N TRP A 202 4.12 12.50 0.38
CA TRP A 202 5.21 11.55 0.30
C TRP A 202 5.81 11.27 1.68
N PRO A 203 6.48 10.14 1.91
CA PRO A 203 7.09 9.83 3.21
C PRO A 203 7.94 10.99 3.77
N THR A 204 8.74 11.65 2.92
CA THR A 204 9.54 12.81 3.33
C THR A 204 8.71 14.00 3.76
N GLY A 205 7.57 14.26 3.11
CA GLY A 205 6.61 15.29 3.52
C GLY A 205 5.83 14.93 4.78
N MET A 206 5.75 13.65 5.12
CA MET A 206 5.11 13.13 6.32
C MET A 206 6.05 12.97 7.52
N GLY A 207 7.28 13.51 7.44
CA GLY A 207 8.23 13.57 8.57
C GLY A 207 9.17 12.38 8.68
N PHE A 208 9.40 11.64 7.59
CA PHE A 208 10.46 10.65 7.50
C PHE A 208 11.65 11.27 6.75
N GLU A 209 12.76 11.53 7.47
CA GLU A 209 13.94 12.18 6.91
C GLU A 209 14.59 11.39 5.76
N TYR A 210 14.36 10.09 5.74
CA TYR A 210 14.87 9.18 4.72
C TYR A 210 13.78 8.23 4.22
N PHE A 211 13.70 8.09 2.91
CA PHE A 211 12.82 7.14 2.24
C PHE A 211 13.60 6.36 1.17
N TYR A 212 13.45 5.03 1.17
CA TYR A 212 13.92 4.16 0.11
C TYR A 212 12.84 3.11 -0.16
N GLY A 213 12.17 3.20 -1.32
CA GLY A 213 11.03 2.34 -1.59
C GLY A 213 10.24 2.76 -2.81
N PHE A 214 9.00 2.32 -2.86
CA PHE A 214 8.05 2.60 -3.94
C PHE A 214 6.75 3.21 -3.38
N VAL A 215 6.10 4.05 -4.19
CA VAL A 215 4.91 4.81 -3.75
C VAL A 215 3.58 4.13 -4.11
N GLY A 216 3.59 3.18 -5.06
CA GLY A 216 2.42 2.43 -5.48
C GLY A 216 1.98 1.31 -4.51
N GLY A 217 0.95 0.58 -4.93
CA GLY A 217 0.38 -0.55 -4.18
C GLY A 217 1.26 -1.79 -4.16
N ASP A 218 2.07 -1.97 -5.18
CA ASP A 218 3.02 -3.06 -5.35
C ASP A 218 4.20 -2.64 -6.23
N ALA A 219 5.15 -3.52 -6.41
CA ALA A 219 6.29 -3.31 -7.29
C ALA A 219 6.88 -4.65 -7.76
N ASN A 220 7.34 -4.67 -9.00
CA ASN A 220 8.26 -5.67 -9.48
C ASN A 220 9.50 -5.71 -8.58
N GLN A 221 9.91 -6.89 -8.09
CA GLN A 221 11.05 -6.99 -7.18
C GLN A 221 12.40 -7.10 -7.90
N TRP A 222 12.39 -7.35 -9.23
CA TRP A 222 13.57 -7.45 -10.07
C TRP A 222 13.93 -6.12 -10.75
N GLU A 223 12.90 -5.38 -11.22
CA GLU A 223 13.04 -4.16 -12.01
C GLU A 223 12.02 -3.10 -11.53
N PRO A 224 12.06 -2.68 -10.25
CA PRO A 224 11.04 -1.83 -9.65
C PRO A 224 11.14 -0.35 -10.04
N ASN A 225 9.99 0.31 -10.05
CA ASN A 225 9.92 1.78 -10.03
C ASN A 225 10.22 2.29 -8.61
N LEU A 226 11.48 2.64 -8.36
CA LEU A 226 12.02 2.86 -7.03
C LEU A 226 12.46 4.31 -6.80
N PHE A 227 12.31 4.77 -5.56
CA PHE A 227 12.68 6.13 -5.14
C PHE A 227 13.65 6.12 -3.95
N ARG A 228 14.59 7.07 -3.96
CA ARG A 228 15.30 7.52 -2.79
C ARG A 228 14.85 8.94 -2.47
N ASN A 229 14.17 9.12 -1.34
CA ASN A 229 13.43 10.34 -1.01
C ASN A 229 12.38 10.64 -2.09
N THR A 230 12.58 11.70 -2.88
CA THR A 230 11.70 12.09 -3.99
C THR A 230 12.34 11.88 -5.37
N THR A 231 13.51 11.24 -5.41
CA THR A 231 14.27 11.01 -6.65
C THR A 231 14.13 9.56 -7.07
N GLN A 232 13.70 9.34 -8.30
CA GLN A 232 13.64 8.00 -8.92
C GLN A 232 15.06 7.45 -9.12
N ILE A 233 15.25 6.17 -8.86
CA ILE A 233 16.54 5.48 -8.96
C ILE A 233 16.36 4.10 -9.62
N TYR A 234 17.43 3.62 -10.26
CA TYR A 234 17.43 2.36 -11.02
C TYR A 234 18.64 1.49 -10.61
N PRO A 235 18.68 0.98 -9.36
CA PRO A 235 19.87 0.28 -8.84
C PRO A 235 20.12 -1.09 -9.49
N PHE A 236 19.14 -1.64 -10.18
CA PHE A 236 19.22 -2.90 -10.93
C PHE A 236 19.88 -2.75 -12.31
N LEU A 237 19.92 -1.54 -12.89
CA LEU A 237 20.50 -1.32 -14.21
C LEU A 237 21.98 -1.75 -14.24
N GLY A 238 22.33 -2.49 -15.30
CA GLY A 238 23.67 -3.04 -15.49
C GLY A 238 23.98 -4.28 -14.63
N LYS A 239 23.02 -4.77 -13.84
CA LYS A 239 23.13 -6.06 -13.17
C LYS A 239 22.63 -7.19 -14.09
N PRO A 240 23.25 -8.38 -14.04
CA PRO A 240 22.70 -9.53 -14.76
C PRO A 240 21.26 -9.82 -14.30
N PRO A 241 20.34 -10.22 -15.21
CA PRO A 241 18.97 -10.58 -14.87
C PRO A 241 18.92 -11.61 -13.73
N GLY A 242 18.00 -11.42 -12.77
CA GLY A 242 17.81 -12.32 -11.62
C GLY A 242 18.91 -12.28 -10.54
N THR A 243 19.86 -11.32 -10.60
CA THR A 243 20.95 -11.20 -9.60
C THR A 243 20.75 -10.05 -8.62
N TRP A 244 19.85 -9.13 -8.90
CA TRP A 244 19.42 -8.06 -8.01
C TRP A 244 17.96 -8.29 -7.61
N ASN A 245 17.63 -8.03 -6.37
CA ASN A 245 16.25 -8.13 -5.89
C ASN A 245 15.99 -7.06 -4.83
N LEU A 246 14.81 -6.45 -4.88
CA LEU A 246 14.42 -5.35 -4.00
C LEU A 246 14.42 -5.76 -2.51
N ILE A 247 14.04 -6.99 -2.18
CA ILE A 247 13.97 -7.47 -0.79
C ILE A 247 15.34 -7.38 -0.12
N THR A 248 16.41 -7.91 -0.76
CA THR A 248 17.79 -7.78 -0.24
C THR A 248 18.28 -6.34 -0.27
N ALA A 249 18.07 -5.63 -1.38
CA ALA A 249 18.53 -4.24 -1.53
C ALA A 249 17.93 -3.29 -0.47
N MET A 250 16.68 -3.52 -0.11
CA MET A 250 15.99 -2.76 0.95
C MET A 250 16.59 -3.03 2.33
N ALA A 251 16.90 -4.29 2.63
CA ALA A 251 17.57 -4.66 3.88
C ALA A 251 18.96 -4.04 3.98
N ASP A 252 19.74 -4.12 2.89
CA ASP A 252 21.07 -3.51 2.82
C ASP A 252 21.02 -1.99 3.05
N GLU A 253 20.06 -1.30 2.42
CA GLU A 253 19.88 0.16 2.59
C GLU A 253 19.45 0.53 4.03
N ALA A 254 18.56 -0.27 4.64
CA ALA A 254 18.11 -0.05 6.03
C ALA A 254 19.25 -0.27 7.03
N ILE A 255 20.07 -1.29 6.83
CA ILE A 255 21.24 -1.61 7.65
C ILE A 255 22.30 -0.48 7.52
N ASP A 256 22.62 -0.07 6.30
CA ASP A 256 23.58 1.00 6.05
C ASP A 256 23.11 2.33 6.68
N TRP A 257 21.86 2.73 6.47
CA TRP A 257 21.32 3.95 7.04
C TRP A 257 21.34 3.91 8.57
N SER A 258 20.87 2.84 9.18
CA SER A 258 20.82 2.69 10.64
C SER A 258 22.22 2.73 11.24
N THR A 259 23.18 2.04 10.61
CA THR A 259 24.60 2.03 11.02
C THR A 259 25.19 3.43 10.96
N ARG A 260 25.02 4.14 9.85
CA ARG A 260 25.50 5.53 9.70
C ARG A 260 24.92 6.45 10.75
N MET A 261 23.62 6.41 11.02
CA MET A 261 22.97 7.28 12.03
C MET A 261 23.56 7.03 13.43
N HIS A 262 23.73 5.77 13.80
CA HIS A 262 24.34 5.43 15.10
C HIS A 262 25.82 5.77 15.20
N GLN A 263 26.58 5.75 14.11
CA GLN A 263 27.99 6.15 14.11
C GLN A 263 28.16 7.68 14.20
N ILE A 264 27.26 8.44 13.57
CA ILE A 264 27.29 9.91 13.57
C ILE A 264 26.87 10.47 14.94
N ASP A 265 25.74 9.98 15.48
CA ASP A 265 25.21 10.40 16.80
C ASP A 265 24.72 9.19 17.59
N PRO A 266 25.62 8.49 18.32
CA PRO A 266 25.28 7.27 19.04
C PRO A 266 24.22 7.46 20.14
N GLY A 267 23.98 8.69 20.57
CA GLY A 267 23.01 9.05 21.60
C GLY A 267 21.61 9.34 21.06
N LYS A 268 21.47 9.57 19.76
CA LYS A 268 20.20 9.91 19.13
C LYS A 268 19.46 8.65 18.73
N PRO A 269 18.23 8.40 19.25
CA PRO A 269 17.47 7.23 18.86
C PRO A 269 16.98 7.35 17.42
N ILE A 270 16.78 6.18 16.79
CA ILE A 270 16.25 6.08 15.43
C ILE A 270 14.87 5.44 15.43
N PHE A 271 14.04 5.88 14.50
CA PHE A 271 12.79 5.24 14.11
C PHE A 271 12.90 4.72 12.68
N VAL A 272 12.80 3.41 12.53
CA VAL A 272 12.81 2.72 11.25
C VAL A 272 11.44 2.11 11.02
N LYS A 273 10.70 2.60 10.01
CA LYS A 273 9.54 1.90 9.45
C LYS A 273 10.03 1.02 8.30
N TYR A 274 10.02 -0.29 8.52
CA TYR A 274 10.42 -1.29 7.54
C TYR A 274 9.18 -2.01 7.00
N ALA A 275 8.82 -1.72 5.76
CA ALA A 275 7.57 -2.13 5.13
C ALA A 275 7.83 -2.81 3.77
N PRO A 276 8.42 -4.03 3.75
CA PRO A 276 8.65 -4.73 2.50
C PRO A 276 7.32 -5.00 1.77
N GLY A 277 7.36 -5.04 0.43
CA GLY A 277 6.18 -5.36 -0.39
C GLY A 277 5.82 -6.85 -0.36
N ALA A 278 6.64 -7.72 0.22
CA ALA A 278 6.33 -9.13 0.38
C ALA A 278 5.34 -9.31 1.55
N THR A 279 4.34 -10.17 1.39
CA THR A 279 4.13 -11.17 0.32
C THR A 279 3.12 -10.76 -0.76
N HIS A 280 2.87 -9.47 -0.98
CA HIS A 280 2.02 -9.00 -2.08
C HIS A 280 2.57 -9.49 -3.44
N ALA A 281 1.69 -9.77 -4.38
CA ALA A 281 2.08 -10.04 -5.76
C ALA A 281 2.78 -8.79 -6.37
N PRO A 282 3.70 -8.97 -7.33
CA PRO A 282 4.18 -10.25 -7.87
C PRO A 282 5.06 -10.99 -6.85
N HIS A 283 4.86 -12.29 -6.73
CA HIS A 283 5.68 -13.10 -5.84
C HIS A 283 7.04 -13.38 -6.52
N HIS A 284 8.07 -12.65 -6.13
CA HIS A 284 9.38 -12.66 -6.78
C HIS A 284 10.53 -13.02 -5.82
N PRO A 285 10.57 -14.27 -5.30
CA PRO A 285 11.73 -14.76 -4.55
C PRO A 285 12.90 -15.06 -5.47
N THR A 286 14.11 -15.16 -4.90
CA THR A 286 15.24 -15.69 -5.67
C THR A 286 15.09 -17.21 -5.89
N LYS A 287 15.72 -17.72 -6.95
CA LYS A 287 15.70 -19.15 -7.26
C LYS A 287 16.16 -20.01 -6.08
N GLU A 288 17.16 -19.56 -5.34
CA GLU A 288 17.66 -20.25 -4.16
C GLU A 288 16.56 -20.53 -3.13
N TRP A 289 15.72 -19.53 -2.86
CA TRP A 289 14.61 -19.67 -1.92
C TRP A 289 13.51 -20.58 -2.45
N VAL A 290 13.24 -20.52 -3.74
CA VAL A 290 12.28 -21.45 -4.38
C VAL A 290 12.76 -22.89 -4.26
N ASP A 291 14.03 -23.15 -4.56
CA ASP A 291 14.63 -24.49 -4.45
C ASP A 291 14.60 -25.01 -3.01
N LYS A 292 14.87 -24.15 -2.01
CA LYS A 292 14.78 -24.50 -0.58
C LYS A 292 13.36 -24.92 -0.18
N ILE A 293 12.34 -24.16 -0.56
CA ILE A 293 10.94 -24.46 -0.22
C ILE A 293 10.45 -25.69 -0.97
N HIS A 294 10.76 -25.81 -2.26
CA HIS A 294 10.42 -26.99 -3.06
C HIS A 294 10.92 -28.29 -2.43
N ALA A 295 12.17 -28.31 -1.97
CA ALA A 295 12.78 -29.47 -1.30
C ALA A 295 12.08 -29.87 0.03
N MET A 296 11.26 -29.02 0.61
CA MET A 296 10.54 -29.30 1.86
C MET A 296 9.21 -30.05 1.64
N HIS A 297 8.69 -30.09 0.43
CA HIS A 297 7.43 -30.78 0.09
C HIS A 297 6.24 -30.38 0.98
N LEU A 298 6.09 -29.08 1.24
CA LEU A 298 5.11 -28.56 2.22
C LEU A 298 3.65 -28.60 1.72
N PHE A 299 3.42 -28.71 0.40
CA PHE A 299 2.13 -28.42 -0.23
C PHE A 299 1.56 -29.57 -1.07
N ASP A 300 2.24 -30.74 -1.11
CA ASP A 300 1.94 -31.86 -2.01
C ASP A 300 0.53 -32.46 -1.78
N ASP A 301 0.00 -32.35 -0.56
CA ASP A 301 -1.29 -32.89 -0.15
C ASP A 301 -2.47 -31.91 -0.28
N GLY A 302 -2.24 -30.70 -0.77
CA GLY A 302 -3.26 -29.70 -1.09
C GLY A 302 -3.68 -28.81 0.08
N TYR A 303 -4.56 -27.84 -0.24
CA TYR A 303 -4.85 -26.73 0.65
C TYR A 303 -5.76 -27.09 1.84
N GLU A 304 -6.71 -28.05 1.73
CA GLU A 304 -7.51 -28.49 2.88
C GLU A 304 -6.64 -29.24 3.90
N LYS A 305 -5.73 -30.13 3.42
CA LYS A 305 -4.80 -30.84 4.30
C LYS A 305 -3.77 -29.88 4.92
N LEU A 306 -3.33 -28.91 4.17
CA LEU A 306 -2.51 -27.82 4.72
C LEU A 306 -3.24 -27.13 5.89
N ARG A 307 -4.51 -26.75 5.73
CA ARG A 307 -5.32 -26.14 6.80
C ARG A 307 -5.40 -27.03 8.04
N GLU A 308 -5.65 -28.34 7.87
CA GLU A 308 -5.70 -29.28 8.99
C GLU A 308 -4.35 -29.31 9.76
N ARG A 309 -3.21 -29.34 9.05
CA ARG A 309 -1.87 -29.29 9.66
C ARG A 309 -1.61 -27.99 10.39
N ILE A 310 -1.89 -26.86 9.75
CA ILE A 310 -1.74 -25.54 10.36
C ILE A 310 -2.58 -25.45 11.63
N PHE A 311 -3.85 -25.83 11.58
CA PHE A 311 -4.75 -25.81 12.72
C PHE A 311 -4.25 -26.66 13.89
N ALA A 312 -3.74 -27.84 13.60
CA ALA A 312 -3.11 -28.71 14.61
C ALA A 312 -1.86 -28.05 15.22
N ASN A 313 -1.01 -27.43 14.39
CA ASN A 313 0.16 -26.67 14.86
C ASN A 313 -0.24 -25.49 15.75
N GLN A 314 -1.25 -24.72 15.37
CA GLN A 314 -1.76 -23.59 16.14
C GLN A 314 -2.22 -24.00 17.54
N LYS A 315 -2.96 -25.10 17.65
CA LYS A 315 -3.37 -25.68 18.94
C LYS A 315 -2.18 -26.18 19.76
N LYS A 316 -1.23 -26.86 19.11
CA LYS A 316 -0.01 -27.36 19.78
C LYS A 316 0.85 -26.23 20.33
N LEU A 317 0.98 -25.12 19.58
CA LEU A 317 1.71 -23.92 20.03
C LEU A 317 0.94 -23.10 21.06
N GLY A 318 -0.36 -23.35 21.23
CA GLY A 318 -1.24 -22.59 22.11
C GLY A 318 -1.49 -21.15 21.64
N VAL A 319 -1.28 -20.86 20.36
CA VAL A 319 -1.53 -19.52 19.78
C VAL A 319 -3.01 -19.29 19.49
N ILE A 320 -3.81 -20.33 19.48
CA ILE A 320 -5.28 -20.30 19.48
C ILE A 320 -5.83 -21.09 20.67
N PRO A 321 -7.05 -20.81 21.18
CA PRO A 321 -7.70 -21.60 22.21
C PRO A 321 -7.88 -23.07 21.78
N ALA A 322 -7.76 -24.00 22.73
CA ALA A 322 -7.83 -25.44 22.44
C ALA A 322 -9.20 -25.90 21.90
N ASP A 323 -10.28 -25.19 22.25
CA ASP A 323 -11.67 -25.42 21.85
C ASP A 323 -12.05 -24.72 20.53
N THR A 324 -11.12 -23.97 19.90
CA THR A 324 -11.35 -23.32 18.61
C THR A 324 -11.85 -24.34 17.57
N GLN A 325 -12.83 -23.95 16.81
CA GLN A 325 -13.33 -24.71 15.65
C GLN A 325 -12.65 -24.20 14.37
N LEU A 326 -12.31 -25.13 13.46
CA LEU A 326 -11.84 -24.75 12.13
C LEU A 326 -13.04 -24.29 11.30
N SER A 327 -12.98 -23.13 10.67
CA SER A 327 -14.00 -22.67 9.73
C SER A 327 -14.13 -23.66 8.57
N PRO A 328 -15.34 -23.90 8.02
CA PRO A 328 -15.54 -24.89 6.95
C PRO A 328 -14.85 -24.46 5.65
N TRP A 329 -14.55 -25.45 4.79
CA TRP A 329 -14.12 -25.18 3.43
C TRP A 329 -15.31 -24.63 2.61
N PRO A 330 -15.12 -23.61 1.75
CA PRO A 330 -16.20 -22.97 1.00
C PRO A 330 -16.47 -23.67 -0.34
N ASP A 331 -16.94 -24.91 -0.35
CA ASP A 331 -17.14 -25.75 -1.54
C ASP A 331 -17.91 -25.08 -2.70
N LYS A 332 -18.76 -24.10 -2.38
CA LYS A 332 -19.52 -23.34 -3.39
C LYS A 332 -18.73 -22.20 -4.03
N VAL A 333 -17.61 -21.82 -3.44
CA VAL A 333 -16.78 -20.67 -3.84
C VAL A 333 -15.44 -21.14 -4.41
N LEU A 334 -14.85 -22.17 -3.80
CA LEU A 334 -13.56 -22.73 -4.18
C LEU A 334 -13.69 -24.26 -4.38
N PRO A 335 -13.16 -24.81 -5.49
CA PRO A 335 -13.21 -26.24 -5.72
C PRO A 335 -12.38 -27.01 -4.68
N PRO A 336 -12.84 -28.15 -4.17
CA PRO A 336 -12.03 -29.03 -3.34
C PRO A 336 -10.80 -29.53 -4.08
N TRP A 337 -9.67 -29.70 -3.37
CA TRP A 337 -8.39 -30.13 -3.97
C TRP A 337 -8.51 -31.40 -4.79
N GLU A 338 -9.27 -32.41 -4.28
CA GLU A 338 -9.41 -33.68 -4.95
C GLU A 338 -10.24 -33.60 -6.25
N SER A 339 -10.98 -32.52 -6.48
CA SER A 339 -11.72 -32.29 -7.73
C SER A 339 -10.83 -31.72 -8.85
N LEU A 340 -9.61 -31.26 -8.52
CA LEU A 340 -8.71 -30.65 -9.48
C LEU A 340 -8.05 -31.70 -10.39
N SER A 341 -7.77 -31.31 -11.64
CA SER A 341 -6.96 -32.10 -12.56
C SER A 341 -5.50 -32.20 -12.07
N ALA A 342 -4.77 -33.19 -12.58
CA ALA A 342 -3.35 -33.34 -12.26
C ALA A 342 -2.52 -32.11 -12.67
N GLU A 343 -2.89 -31.49 -13.80
CA GLU A 343 -2.23 -30.27 -14.30
C GLU A 343 -2.50 -29.06 -13.40
N GLN A 344 -3.75 -28.89 -12.94
CA GLN A 344 -4.10 -27.86 -11.95
C GLN A 344 -3.32 -28.07 -10.64
N LYS A 345 -3.31 -29.30 -10.10
CA LYS A 345 -2.56 -29.61 -8.86
C LYS A 345 -1.08 -29.26 -9.02
N LYS A 346 -0.47 -29.68 -10.14
CA LYS A 346 0.94 -29.35 -10.45
C LYS A 346 1.20 -27.86 -10.47
N LEU A 347 0.38 -27.09 -11.19
CA LEU A 347 0.53 -25.64 -11.30
C LEU A 347 0.32 -24.95 -9.94
N TYR A 348 -0.73 -25.33 -9.20
CA TYR A 348 -1.05 -24.69 -7.92
C TYR A 348 0.00 -24.95 -6.85
N ILE A 349 0.62 -26.14 -6.84
CA ILE A 349 1.79 -26.41 -5.98
C ILE A 349 2.94 -25.45 -6.34
N ARG A 350 3.26 -25.27 -7.63
CA ARG A 350 4.30 -24.33 -8.05
C ARG A 350 3.99 -22.90 -7.62
N GLN A 351 2.74 -22.46 -7.75
CA GLN A 351 2.31 -21.13 -7.34
C GLN A 351 2.55 -20.87 -5.85
N VAL A 352 2.15 -21.81 -5.00
CA VAL A 352 2.29 -21.67 -3.54
C VAL A 352 3.73 -21.84 -3.06
N GLU A 353 4.54 -22.68 -3.71
CA GLU A 353 5.98 -22.79 -3.41
C GLU A 353 6.69 -21.46 -3.62
N VAL A 354 6.36 -20.74 -4.70
CA VAL A 354 6.91 -19.42 -4.99
C VAL A 354 6.45 -18.36 -3.97
N PHE A 355 5.17 -18.37 -3.58
CA PHE A 355 4.68 -17.52 -2.49
C PHE A 355 5.39 -17.81 -1.16
N ALA A 356 5.51 -19.09 -0.79
CA ALA A 356 6.16 -19.50 0.45
C ALA A 356 7.66 -19.14 0.46
N ALA A 357 8.33 -19.29 -0.69
CA ALA A 357 9.72 -18.87 -0.88
C ALA A 357 9.88 -17.35 -0.68
N PHE A 358 8.92 -16.57 -1.19
CA PHE A 358 8.92 -15.12 -1.04
C PHE A 358 8.73 -14.70 0.42
N ALA A 359 7.81 -15.35 1.15
CA ALA A 359 7.61 -15.12 2.58
C ALA A 359 8.85 -15.46 3.41
N ALA A 360 9.45 -16.63 3.18
CA ALA A 360 10.66 -17.08 3.92
C ALA A 360 11.87 -16.20 3.60
N TYR A 361 12.04 -15.80 2.35
CA TYR A 361 13.10 -14.88 1.93
C TYR A 361 12.95 -13.51 2.60
N ASN A 362 11.74 -12.97 2.62
CA ASN A 362 11.46 -11.71 3.28
C ASN A 362 11.76 -11.76 4.79
N ASP A 363 11.35 -12.82 5.50
CA ASP A 363 11.66 -12.99 6.92
C ASP A 363 13.18 -13.09 7.17
N HIS A 364 13.92 -13.76 6.28
CA HIS A 364 15.38 -13.81 6.35
C HIS A 364 16.00 -12.40 6.31
N GLU A 365 15.59 -11.56 5.36
CA GLU A 365 16.13 -10.21 5.20
C GLU A 365 15.70 -9.30 6.37
N ILE A 366 14.49 -9.45 6.90
CA ILE A 366 14.07 -8.82 8.15
C ILE A 366 15.01 -9.22 9.30
N GLY A 367 15.39 -10.51 9.36
CA GLY A 367 16.34 -11.04 10.34
C GLY A 367 17.70 -10.33 10.28
N ARG A 368 18.19 -10.01 9.08
CA ARG A 368 19.43 -9.23 8.89
C ARG A 368 19.30 -7.81 9.45
N VAL A 369 18.19 -7.15 9.20
CA VAL A 369 17.91 -5.80 9.75
C VAL A 369 17.89 -5.85 11.28
N ILE A 370 17.19 -6.82 11.89
CA ILE A 370 17.17 -7.00 13.35
C ILE A 370 18.59 -7.27 13.90
N GLN A 371 19.36 -8.12 13.21
CA GLN A 371 20.72 -8.45 13.61
C GLN A 371 21.63 -7.23 13.62
N SER A 372 21.45 -6.28 12.70
CA SER A 372 22.24 -5.05 12.67
C SER A 372 22.09 -4.20 13.95
N PHE A 373 20.88 -4.16 14.55
CA PHE A 373 20.69 -3.50 15.84
C PHE A 373 21.42 -4.19 16.99
N GLN A 374 21.54 -5.51 16.94
CA GLN A 374 22.32 -6.28 17.90
C GLN A 374 23.83 -5.98 17.73
N ASP A 375 24.32 -5.99 16.50
CA ASP A 375 25.73 -5.75 16.18
C ASP A 375 26.16 -4.33 16.59
N LEU A 376 25.25 -3.36 16.52
CA LEU A 376 25.44 -2.00 17.02
C LEU A 376 25.31 -1.89 18.54
N GLY A 377 25.00 -2.95 19.28
CA GLY A 377 24.75 -2.94 20.73
C GLY A 377 23.50 -2.15 21.14
N LYS A 378 22.52 -1.99 20.23
CA LYS A 378 21.32 -1.20 20.46
C LYS A 378 20.05 -2.01 20.71
N LEU A 379 20.08 -3.33 20.46
CA LEU A 379 18.90 -4.18 20.53
C LEU A 379 18.21 -4.15 21.91
N ASP A 380 18.98 -4.09 23.00
CA ASP A 380 18.40 -4.08 24.35
C ASP A 380 17.40 -2.96 24.59
N ASN A 381 17.70 -1.74 24.10
CA ASN A 381 16.78 -0.60 24.17
C ASN A 381 16.17 -0.26 22.79
N THR A 382 15.74 -1.28 22.06
CA THR A 382 14.97 -1.16 20.81
C THR A 382 13.61 -1.80 21.01
N LEU A 383 12.54 -1.01 20.79
CA LEU A 383 11.18 -1.54 20.69
C LEU A 383 10.99 -2.04 19.25
N ILE A 384 10.86 -3.35 19.10
CA ILE A 384 10.52 -3.99 17.81
C ILE A 384 9.05 -4.36 17.85
N ILE A 385 8.30 -3.89 16.86
CA ILE A 385 6.92 -4.29 16.58
C ILE A 385 6.91 -4.90 15.19
N TYR A 386 6.64 -6.19 15.06
CA TYR A 386 6.58 -6.89 13.80
C TYR A 386 5.14 -7.39 13.57
N ILE A 387 4.43 -6.72 12.68
CA ILE A 387 3.08 -7.04 12.24
C ILE A 387 3.20 -7.89 10.97
N ASN A 388 2.66 -9.10 11.02
CA ASN A 388 2.63 -9.99 9.86
C ASN A 388 1.35 -9.77 9.07
N GLY A 389 1.47 -9.08 7.94
CA GLY A 389 0.36 -8.69 7.08
C GLY A 389 -0.36 -7.41 7.51
N ASP A 390 -0.62 -6.56 6.56
CA ASP A 390 -1.46 -5.37 6.73
C ASP A 390 -2.95 -5.66 6.48
N ASN A 391 -3.27 -6.82 5.94
CA ASN A 391 -4.58 -7.45 5.77
C ASN A 391 -4.39 -8.97 5.60
N GLY A 392 -5.47 -9.73 5.47
CA GLY A 392 -5.40 -11.15 5.16
C GLY A 392 -4.71 -11.45 3.84
N THR A 393 -4.42 -12.73 3.60
CA THR A 393 -3.77 -13.18 2.37
C THR A 393 -4.57 -12.75 1.13
N SER A 394 -3.88 -12.31 0.08
CA SER A 394 -4.55 -11.89 -1.16
C SER A 394 -5.11 -13.08 -1.93
N ALA A 395 -6.31 -12.91 -2.49
CA ALA A 395 -6.94 -13.82 -3.44
C ALA A 395 -7.15 -13.17 -4.83
N GLU A 396 -6.41 -12.11 -5.11
CA GLU A 396 -6.51 -11.31 -6.35
C GLU A 396 -5.95 -12.05 -7.59
N GLY A 397 -5.34 -13.23 -7.41
CA GLY A 397 -5.08 -14.18 -8.50
C GLY A 397 -6.29 -14.97 -8.97
N GLY A 398 -7.42 -14.87 -8.25
CA GLY A 398 -8.64 -15.64 -8.52
C GLY A 398 -8.49 -17.15 -8.24
N PRO A 399 -9.49 -17.97 -8.59
CA PRO A 399 -9.45 -19.41 -8.32
C PRO A 399 -8.31 -20.17 -9.00
N LEU A 400 -7.80 -19.66 -10.14
CA LEU A 400 -6.77 -20.32 -10.92
C LEU A 400 -5.34 -19.83 -10.64
N GLY A 401 -5.20 -18.69 -9.94
CA GLY A 401 -3.95 -17.94 -9.95
C GLY A 401 -3.70 -17.29 -11.31
N THR A 402 -2.57 -16.62 -11.47
CA THR A 402 -2.22 -15.96 -12.73
C THR A 402 -0.70 -15.78 -12.87
N PRO A 403 -0.13 -15.94 -14.07
CA PRO A 403 1.27 -15.55 -14.33
C PRO A 403 1.42 -14.04 -14.52
N ASN A 404 0.28 -13.30 -14.63
CA ASN A 404 0.26 -11.87 -14.82
C ASN A 404 -0.96 -11.25 -14.13
N GLU A 405 -0.76 -10.61 -12.97
CA GLU A 405 -1.84 -9.99 -12.18
C GLU A 405 -2.50 -8.80 -12.90
N VAL A 406 -1.80 -8.13 -13.83
CA VAL A 406 -2.41 -7.08 -14.67
C VAL A 406 -3.57 -7.63 -15.50
N ALA A 407 -3.53 -8.92 -15.86
CA ALA A 407 -4.65 -9.61 -16.53
C ALA A 407 -5.88 -9.67 -15.62
N PHE A 408 -5.70 -10.03 -14.36
CA PHE A 408 -6.79 -10.07 -13.38
C PHE A 408 -7.50 -8.72 -13.25
N PHE A 409 -6.74 -7.64 -13.09
CA PHE A 409 -7.30 -6.28 -12.98
C PHE A 409 -7.94 -5.75 -14.28
N ASN A 410 -7.66 -6.39 -15.41
CA ASN A 410 -8.39 -6.16 -16.67
C ASN A 410 -9.56 -7.14 -16.86
N GLY A 411 -9.90 -7.98 -15.87
CA GLY A 411 -10.99 -8.93 -15.92
C GLY A 411 -10.70 -10.17 -16.80
N VAL A 412 -9.43 -10.45 -17.07
CA VAL A 412 -8.99 -11.59 -17.88
C VAL A 412 -8.54 -12.74 -17.00
N SER A 413 -9.26 -13.86 -17.04
CA SER A 413 -8.84 -15.13 -16.44
C SER A 413 -8.03 -15.94 -17.46
N ILE A 414 -6.79 -16.28 -17.11
CA ILE A 414 -5.90 -17.05 -17.99
C ILE A 414 -6.13 -18.55 -17.70
N PRO A 415 -6.53 -19.37 -18.71
CA PRO A 415 -6.73 -20.82 -18.49
C PRO A 415 -5.45 -21.54 -18.08
N VAL A 416 -5.57 -22.66 -17.34
CA VAL A 416 -4.45 -23.41 -16.77
C VAL A 416 -3.48 -23.91 -17.84
N ASP A 417 -3.98 -24.46 -18.94
CA ASP A 417 -3.16 -24.93 -20.07
C ASP A 417 -2.33 -23.79 -20.71
N VAL A 418 -2.84 -22.58 -20.70
CA VAL A 418 -2.10 -21.38 -21.15
C VAL A 418 -1.07 -20.97 -20.07
N GLN A 419 -1.43 -20.99 -18.79
CA GLN A 419 -0.53 -20.63 -17.68
C GLN A 419 0.69 -21.57 -17.61
N MET A 420 0.56 -22.84 -18.02
CA MET A 420 1.67 -23.81 -18.02
C MET A 420 2.87 -23.37 -18.88
N LYS A 421 2.71 -22.41 -19.79
CA LYS A 421 3.83 -21.82 -20.57
C LYS A 421 4.84 -21.13 -19.66
N TRP A 422 4.43 -20.60 -18.49
CA TRP A 422 5.28 -19.91 -17.52
C TRP A 422 5.68 -20.80 -16.33
N TYR A 423 5.32 -22.09 -16.31
CA TYR A 423 5.54 -22.98 -15.16
C TYR A 423 7.01 -22.96 -14.66
N ASP A 424 7.99 -23.07 -15.57
CA ASP A 424 9.40 -23.13 -15.21
C ASP A 424 10.02 -21.77 -14.81
N VAL A 425 9.37 -20.68 -15.21
CA VAL A 425 9.81 -19.29 -14.93
C VAL A 425 8.94 -18.58 -13.90
N TRP A 426 8.02 -19.29 -13.25
CA TRP A 426 7.13 -18.71 -12.25
C TRP A 426 7.92 -18.10 -11.08
N GLY A 427 7.70 -16.80 -10.82
CA GLY A 427 8.40 -16.02 -9.79
C GLY A 427 9.70 -15.35 -10.25
N THR A 428 10.08 -15.51 -11.53
CA THR A 428 11.18 -14.75 -12.13
C THR A 428 10.71 -13.43 -12.72
N ASP A 429 11.63 -12.65 -13.28
CA ASP A 429 11.37 -11.42 -14.02
C ASP A 429 10.44 -11.59 -15.25
N GLN A 430 10.16 -12.84 -15.66
CA GLN A 430 9.29 -13.18 -16.79
C GLN A 430 7.82 -13.36 -16.38
N THR A 431 7.47 -13.16 -15.11
CA THR A 431 6.09 -13.27 -14.61
C THR A 431 5.75 -12.11 -13.68
N TYR A 432 4.49 -11.75 -13.61
CA TYR A 432 3.90 -10.84 -12.61
C TYR A 432 2.83 -11.63 -11.84
N ASN A 433 3.29 -12.65 -11.14
CA ASN A 433 2.51 -13.82 -10.75
C ASN A 433 1.78 -13.68 -9.42
N HIS A 434 0.62 -14.32 -9.34
CA HIS A 434 -0.17 -14.50 -8.13
C HIS A 434 -0.64 -15.95 -7.98
N MET A 435 -0.74 -16.45 -6.74
CA MET A 435 -1.22 -17.81 -6.46
C MET A 435 -2.74 -17.93 -6.53
N SER A 436 -3.26 -19.16 -6.62
CA SER A 436 -4.69 -19.45 -6.59
C SER A 436 -5.32 -19.23 -5.21
N ALA A 437 -6.56 -18.76 -5.19
CA ALA A 437 -7.31 -18.36 -4.00
C ALA A 437 -7.52 -19.50 -2.97
N GLY A 438 -7.42 -20.76 -3.38
CA GLY A 438 -7.47 -21.90 -2.46
C GLY A 438 -6.34 -21.87 -1.41
N TRP A 439 -5.14 -21.46 -1.81
CA TRP A 439 -4.02 -21.27 -0.90
C TRP A 439 -4.21 -20.05 0.00
N SER A 440 -4.80 -18.96 -0.52
CA SER A 440 -5.12 -17.78 0.30
C SER A 440 -6.05 -18.14 1.44
N TRP A 441 -7.09 -18.94 1.17
CA TRP A 441 -7.97 -19.46 2.22
C TRP A 441 -7.23 -20.32 3.26
N ALA A 442 -6.27 -21.11 2.82
CA ALA A 442 -5.47 -21.95 3.72
C ALA A 442 -4.57 -21.10 4.64
N PHE A 443 -4.00 -20.01 4.15
CA PHE A 443 -3.11 -19.16 4.91
C PHE A 443 -3.80 -18.19 5.89
N ASP A 444 -5.12 -18.11 5.87
CA ASP A 444 -5.90 -17.38 6.89
C ASP A 444 -6.48 -18.27 7.99
N THR A 445 -6.09 -19.57 8.03
CA THR A 445 -6.50 -20.53 9.06
C THR A 445 -6.24 -20.00 10.47
N PRO A 446 -7.18 -20.09 11.44
CA PRO A 446 -8.40 -20.92 11.45
C PRO A 446 -9.63 -20.20 10.89
N PHE A 447 -9.48 -18.98 10.42
CA PHE A 447 -10.55 -18.11 9.96
C PHE A 447 -11.04 -18.49 8.55
N ASP A 448 -12.13 -17.86 8.14
CA ASP A 448 -12.62 -17.87 6.77
C ASP A 448 -12.40 -16.52 6.10
N TRP A 449 -12.46 -16.53 4.77
CA TRP A 449 -12.19 -15.38 3.93
C TRP A 449 -10.77 -14.82 4.08
N PHE A 450 -10.50 -13.65 3.46
CA PHE A 450 -9.14 -13.12 3.24
C PHE A 450 -9.20 -11.62 2.92
N LYS A 451 -8.13 -11.03 2.40
CA LYS A 451 -8.03 -9.63 1.93
C LYS A 451 -9.34 -9.15 1.27
N GLN A 452 -9.73 -7.90 1.45
CA GLN A 452 -10.96 -7.20 1.06
C GLN A 452 -12.19 -7.48 1.95
N ASN A 453 -12.25 -8.58 2.68
CA ASN A 453 -13.43 -8.99 3.46
C ASN A 453 -13.43 -8.42 4.88
N ALA A 454 -13.86 -7.15 5.05
CA ALA A 454 -13.84 -6.44 6.34
C ALA A 454 -14.80 -7.00 7.40
N SER A 455 -15.75 -7.84 7.02
CA SER A 455 -16.70 -8.46 7.94
C SER A 455 -16.22 -9.83 8.47
N ARG A 456 -15.04 -10.30 8.04
CA ARG A 456 -14.51 -11.63 8.39
C ARG A 456 -13.10 -11.55 8.93
N LEU A 457 -12.79 -12.42 9.91
CA LEU A 457 -11.50 -12.41 10.61
C LEU A 457 -10.31 -12.72 9.69
N GLY A 458 -10.47 -13.55 8.65
CA GLY A 458 -9.40 -13.79 7.68
C GLY A 458 -8.95 -12.51 6.96
N GLY A 459 -9.86 -11.55 6.76
CA GLY A 459 -9.51 -10.25 6.18
C GLY A 459 -8.86 -9.25 7.15
N ILE A 460 -9.19 -9.32 8.45
CA ILE A 460 -8.90 -8.25 9.41
C ILE A 460 -8.12 -8.68 10.67
N ASN A 461 -8.04 -9.96 11.02
CA ASN A 461 -7.29 -10.42 12.18
C ASN A 461 -5.93 -10.97 11.76
N GLN A 462 -4.89 -10.18 11.96
CA GLN A 462 -3.51 -10.52 11.72
C GLN A 462 -2.84 -11.03 13.00
N ASN A 463 -1.54 -11.22 12.96
CA ASN A 463 -0.75 -11.49 14.15
C ASN A 463 0.42 -10.52 14.27
N MET A 464 0.95 -10.40 15.48
CA MET A 464 2.03 -9.47 15.78
C MET A 464 2.95 -10.06 16.84
N VAL A 465 4.24 -9.78 16.72
CA VAL A 465 5.19 -10.02 17.79
C VAL A 465 5.85 -8.70 18.21
N VAL A 466 6.09 -8.57 19.53
CA VAL A 466 6.68 -7.36 20.11
C VAL A 466 7.82 -7.75 21.02
N SER A 467 9.00 -7.16 20.80
CA SER A 467 10.16 -7.32 21.69
C SER A 467 10.72 -5.96 22.10
N TRP A 468 11.09 -5.86 23.37
CA TRP A 468 11.86 -4.74 23.93
C TRP A 468 12.60 -5.28 25.17
N PRO A 469 13.81 -5.83 25.01
CA PRO A 469 14.52 -6.55 26.08
C PRO A 469 14.71 -5.76 27.35
N ALA A 470 14.92 -4.44 27.28
CA ALA A 470 15.01 -3.58 28.46
C ALA A 470 13.72 -3.58 29.30
N ARG A 471 12.55 -3.73 28.68
CA ARG A 471 11.22 -3.54 29.32
C ARG A 471 10.42 -4.84 29.46
N ILE A 472 10.36 -5.68 28.43
CA ILE A 472 9.57 -6.91 28.40
C ILE A 472 10.39 -8.05 29.01
N LYS A 473 9.87 -8.65 30.10
CA LYS A 473 10.53 -9.75 30.81
C LYS A 473 9.78 -11.09 30.68
N ASP A 474 8.52 -11.04 30.25
CA ASP A 474 7.63 -12.20 30.07
C ASP A 474 7.84 -12.81 28.68
N LYS A 475 9.04 -13.35 28.44
CA LYS A 475 9.49 -13.82 27.12
C LYS A 475 8.70 -15.03 26.63
N GLY A 476 8.33 -15.00 25.36
CA GLY A 476 7.58 -16.06 24.69
C GLY A 476 6.08 -16.10 25.00
N ALA A 477 5.60 -15.19 25.85
CA ALA A 477 4.22 -15.22 26.31
C ALA A 477 3.23 -14.73 25.22
N LEU A 478 2.00 -15.27 25.31
CA LEU A 478 0.88 -14.86 24.46
C LEU A 478 0.08 -13.74 25.15
N ARG A 479 -0.41 -12.81 24.33
CA ARG A 479 -1.35 -11.76 24.69
C ARG A 479 -2.61 -11.89 23.82
N ASN A 480 -3.76 -11.96 24.48
CA ASN A 480 -5.07 -12.16 23.85
C ASN A 480 -5.93 -10.89 23.85
N GLN A 481 -5.37 -9.78 24.27
CA GLN A 481 -6.06 -8.50 24.22
C GLN A 481 -6.35 -8.11 22.77
N PHE A 482 -7.52 -7.54 22.53
CA PHE A 482 -7.84 -6.89 21.27
C PHE A 482 -6.89 -5.70 21.08
N VAL A 483 -6.18 -5.66 19.97
CA VAL A 483 -5.30 -4.58 19.53
C VAL A 483 -5.63 -4.28 18.08
N HIS A 484 -5.70 -3.00 17.73
CA HIS A 484 -5.91 -2.56 16.35
C HIS A 484 -4.68 -1.77 15.85
N VAL A 485 -4.47 -1.68 14.55
CA VAL A 485 -3.31 -0.95 13.97
C VAL A 485 -3.23 0.51 14.44
N ILE A 486 -4.38 1.15 14.74
CA ILE A 486 -4.39 2.53 15.28
C ILE A 486 -3.78 2.63 16.68
N ASP A 487 -3.64 1.51 17.40
CA ASP A 487 -3.10 1.46 18.77
C ASP A 487 -1.57 1.49 18.80
N VAL A 488 -0.93 1.24 17.66
CA VAL A 488 0.54 1.18 17.53
C VAL A 488 1.17 2.55 17.78
N LEU A 489 0.66 3.59 17.14
CA LEU A 489 1.19 4.95 17.31
C LEU A 489 1.16 5.39 18.79
N PRO A 490 0.03 5.40 19.52
CA PRO A 490 0.02 5.81 20.92
C PRO A 490 0.88 4.91 21.80
N THR A 491 1.06 3.62 21.47
CA THR A 491 1.97 2.72 22.18
C THR A 491 3.43 3.12 22.02
N ILE A 492 3.85 3.47 20.80
CA ILE A 492 5.22 3.96 20.56
C ILE A 492 5.46 5.28 21.27
N LEU A 493 4.50 6.20 21.25
CA LEU A 493 4.62 7.48 21.96
C LEU A 493 4.74 7.27 23.48
N GLU A 494 3.94 6.37 24.06
CA GLU A 494 4.05 6.03 25.47
C GLU A 494 5.41 5.41 25.80
N ALA A 495 5.89 4.48 24.98
CA ALA A 495 7.21 3.84 25.15
C ALA A 495 8.35 4.88 25.08
N ALA A 496 8.25 5.87 24.21
CA ALA A 496 9.21 6.96 24.07
C ALA A 496 9.05 8.06 25.14
N GLY A 497 7.98 8.04 25.94
CA GLY A 497 7.65 9.09 26.90
C GLY A 497 7.23 10.40 26.24
N ILE A 498 6.77 10.37 24.99
CA ILE A 498 6.35 11.51 24.17
C ILE A 498 4.83 11.63 24.22
N LYS A 499 4.32 12.85 24.31
CA LYS A 499 2.88 13.13 24.27
C LYS A 499 2.41 13.34 22.84
N ALA A 500 1.16 12.95 22.57
CA ALA A 500 0.51 13.33 21.32
C ALA A 500 0.43 14.88 21.22
N PRO A 501 0.76 15.47 20.05
CA PRO A 501 0.70 16.92 19.87
C PRO A 501 -0.73 17.42 19.82
N GLU A 502 -0.99 18.61 20.39
CA GLU A 502 -2.25 19.33 20.27
C GLU A 502 -2.26 20.23 19.03
N VAL A 503 -1.07 20.72 18.64
CA VAL A 503 -0.87 21.63 17.51
C VAL A 503 0.39 21.23 16.74
N VAL A 504 0.32 21.19 15.42
CA VAL A 504 1.46 20.99 14.52
C VAL A 504 1.42 22.06 13.43
N ASP A 505 2.52 22.77 13.22
CA ASP A 505 2.63 23.90 12.28
C ASP A 505 1.51 24.94 12.45
N GLY A 506 1.08 25.18 13.69
CA GLY A 506 -0.02 26.11 14.00
C GLY A 506 -1.43 25.52 13.79
N ILE A 507 -1.54 24.30 13.30
CA ILE A 507 -2.83 23.62 13.02
C ILE A 507 -3.19 22.71 14.18
N LYS A 508 -4.40 22.89 14.72
CA LYS A 508 -4.95 22.03 15.78
C LYS A 508 -5.11 20.60 15.23
N GLN A 509 -4.60 19.64 15.98
CA GLN A 509 -4.65 18.23 15.58
C GLN A 509 -5.95 17.56 16.04
N LYS A 510 -6.49 16.68 15.20
CA LYS A 510 -7.54 15.73 15.61
C LYS A 510 -6.97 14.79 16.67
N PRO A 511 -7.78 14.34 17.64
CA PRO A 511 -7.35 13.36 18.61
C PRO A 511 -6.83 12.08 17.94
N ILE A 512 -5.82 11.45 18.54
CA ILE A 512 -5.49 10.05 18.23
C ILE A 512 -6.65 9.20 18.71
N GLU A 513 -7.10 8.27 17.87
CA GLU A 513 -8.27 7.42 18.12
C GLU A 513 -7.88 6.06 18.71
N GLY A 514 -6.63 5.66 18.51
CA GLY A 514 -6.07 4.43 19.08
C GLY A 514 -5.80 4.53 20.58
N THR A 515 -5.67 3.37 21.21
CA THR A 515 -5.42 3.20 22.64
C THR A 515 -4.12 2.43 22.85
N SER A 516 -3.19 2.96 23.64
CA SER A 516 -1.91 2.27 23.92
C SER A 516 -2.13 0.90 24.55
N PHE A 517 -1.41 -0.10 24.05
CA PHE A 517 -1.33 -1.45 24.61
C PHE A 517 -0.02 -1.71 25.37
N ALA A 518 0.79 -0.67 25.66
CA ALA A 518 2.05 -0.79 26.39
C ALA A 518 1.88 -1.41 27.78
N TYR A 519 0.70 -1.29 28.40
CA TYR A 519 0.40 -1.95 29.68
C TYR A 519 0.53 -3.48 29.61
N THR A 520 0.32 -4.08 28.43
CA THR A 520 0.42 -5.54 28.23
C THR A 520 1.87 -6.04 28.23
N PHE A 521 2.86 -5.14 28.20
CA PHE A 521 4.28 -5.50 28.29
C PHE A 521 4.66 -6.06 29.66
N ASP A 522 3.86 -5.75 30.69
CA ASP A 522 4.03 -6.31 32.03
C ASP A 522 3.30 -7.65 32.16
N ALA A 523 3.99 -8.66 32.72
CA ALA A 523 3.41 -9.96 32.99
C ALA A 523 2.18 -9.90 33.93
N ALA A 524 2.17 -8.94 34.87
CA ALA A 524 1.03 -8.72 35.76
C ALA A 524 -0.26 -8.37 35.02
N ASN A 525 -0.16 -7.80 33.83
CA ASN A 525 -1.29 -7.39 33.01
C ASN A 525 -1.64 -8.40 31.89
N ALA A 526 -1.04 -9.59 31.89
CA ALA A 526 -1.28 -10.62 30.87
C ALA A 526 -2.76 -10.98 30.68
N LYS A 527 -3.55 -10.88 31.77
CA LYS A 527 -5.01 -11.17 31.79
C LYS A 527 -5.87 -9.92 31.95
N THR A 528 -5.28 -8.73 31.97
CA THR A 528 -6.05 -7.48 32.04
C THR A 528 -6.91 -7.36 30.77
N PRO A 529 -8.20 -7.00 30.87
CA PRO A 529 -9.05 -6.81 29.71
C PRO A 529 -8.46 -5.77 28.74
N SER A 530 -8.77 -5.91 27.45
CA SER A 530 -8.35 -4.91 26.47
C SER A 530 -8.86 -3.51 26.85
N HIS A 531 -8.01 -2.51 26.69
CA HIS A 531 -8.41 -1.11 26.84
C HIS A 531 -9.17 -0.60 25.60
N HIS A 532 -8.93 -1.21 24.44
CA HIS A 532 -9.67 -0.93 23.20
C HIS A 532 -10.95 -1.79 23.17
N LYS A 533 -12.11 -1.17 23.32
CA LYS A 533 -13.38 -1.86 23.55
C LYS A 533 -14.28 -1.92 22.31
N VAL A 534 -14.27 -0.89 21.46
CA VAL A 534 -15.16 -0.77 20.32
C VAL A 534 -14.37 -0.41 19.08
N GLN A 535 -14.53 -1.20 18.01
CA GLN A 535 -13.92 -0.94 16.70
C GLN A 535 -14.89 -1.31 15.58
N TYR A 536 -15.11 -0.38 14.66
CA TYR A 536 -15.78 -0.70 13.41
C TYR A 536 -14.78 -1.15 12.34
N PHE A 537 -15.25 -1.92 11.39
CA PHE A 537 -14.56 -2.32 10.18
C PHE A 537 -15.47 -2.07 8.99
N GLU A 538 -14.94 -1.55 7.91
CA GLU A 538 -15.66 -1.37 6.66
C GLU A 538 -14.70 -1.42 5.48
N MET A 539 -15.08 -2.13 4.43
CA MET A 539 -14.42 -2.13 3.14
C MET A 539 -15.40 -2.56 2.04
N MET A 540 -15.55 -1.73 1.01
CA MET A 540 -16.37 -2.03 -0.17
C MET A 540 -17.80 -2.50 0.18
N GLY A 541 -18.44 -1.82 1.16
CA GLY A 541 -19.80 -2.11 1.60
C GLY A 541 -19.95 -3.28 2.56
N GLN A 542 -18.92 -4.08 2.78
CA GLN A 542 -18.87 -5.10 3.82
C GLN A 542 -18.42 -4.47 5.14
N TRP A 543 -19.16 -4.70 6.21
CA TRP A 543 -18.82 -4.08 7.48
C TRP A 543 -19.05 -4.97 8.69
N ALA A 544 -18.37 -4.64 9.75
CA ALA A 544 -18.52 -5.26 11.06
C ALA A 544 -18.32 -4.25 12.18
N LEU A 545 -18.80 -4.63 13.38
CA LEU A 545 -18.54 -3.92 14.63
C LEU A 545 -18.06 -4.92 15.69
N TYR A 546 -16.89 -4.68 16.23
CA TYR A 546 -16.42 -5.30 17.48
C TYR A 546 -16.87 -4.47 18.68
N ASP A 547 -17.40 -5.13 19.71
CA ASP A 547 -17.83 -4.53 20.97
C ASP A 547 -17.50 -5.48 22.13
N ASP A 548 -16.32 -5.28 22.76
CA ASP A 548 -15.80 -6.03 23.94
C ASP A 548 -15.99 -7.55 23.84
N GLY A 549 -15.57 -8.12 22.74
CA GLY A 549 -15.65 -9.56 22.46
C GLY A 549 -16.87 -10.01 21.64
N TRP A 550 -17.83 -9.15 21.40
CA TRP A 550 -18.91 -9.41 20.45
C TRP A 550 -18.54 -8.86 19.08
N MET A 551 -18.93 -9.57 18.03
CA MET A 551 -18.73 -9.16 16.64
C MET A 551 -20.04 -9.28 15.86
N LEU A 552 -20.59 -8.14 15.43
CA LEU A 552 -21.65 -8.09 14.42
C LEU A 552 -21.02 -7.94 13.05
N SER A 553 -21.38 -8.79 12.10
CA SER A 553 -20.80 -8.83 10.76
C SER A 553 -21.88 -8.87 9.69
N THR A 554 -21.63 -8.24 8.54
CA THR A 554 -22.41 -8.53 7.33
C THR A 554 -21.92 -9.83 6.72
N LYS A 555 -22.84 -10.64 6.18
CA LYS A 555 -22.47 -11.82 5.41
C LYS A 555 -21.75 -11.40 4.13
N VAL A 556 -20.67 -12.07 3.80
CA VAL A 556 -19.97 -11.83 2.53
C VAL A 556 -20.89 -12.24 1.38
N ASP A 557 -21.13 -11.35 0.45
CA ASP A 557 -22.02 -11.49 -0.71
C ASP A 557 -21.26 -11.58 -2.03
N ARG A 558 -19.94 -11.34 -2.03
CA ARG A 558 -19.11 -11.32 -3.22
C ARG A 558 -17.67 -11.76 -2.90
N ALA A 559 -17.10 -12.62 -3.74
CA ALA A 559 -15.68 -12.95 -3.68
C ALA A 559 -14.81 -11.82 -4.30
N PRO A 560 -13.54 -11.66 -3.90
CA PRO A 560 -12.66 -10.63 -4.47
C PRO A 560 -12.51 -10.67 -6.00
N TRP A 561 -12.52 -11.84 -6.60
CA TRP A 561 -12.42 -12.01 -8.05
C TRP A 561 -13.72 -11.71 -8.81
N GLU A 562 -14.82 -11.44 -8.11
CA GLU A 562 -16.09 -11.02 -8.70
C GLU A 562 -16.23 -9.49 -8.73
N ALA A 563 -15.11 -8.79 -8.82
CA ALA A 563 -15.00 -7.31 -8.72
C ALA A 563 -15.90 -6.57 -9.73
N PHE A 564 -16.23 -7.20 -10.86
CA PHE A 564 -17.09 -6.63 -11.91
C PHE A 564 -18.56 -7.09 -11.81
N GLY A 565 -18.91 -7.88 -10.79
CA GLY A 565 -20.28 -8.28 -10.50
C GLY A 565 -21.17 -7.13 -10.03
N ALA A 566 -22.46 -7.43 -9.86
CA ALA A 566 -23.43 -6.44 -9.38
C ALA A 566 -23.13 -6.04 -7.93
N ALA A 567 -22.94 -4.74 -7.69
CA ALA A 567 -22.73 -4.21 -6.35
C ALA A 567 -24.06 -4.17 -5.56
N ASN A 568 -23.98 -4.46 -4.25
CA ASN A 568 -25.13 -4.29 -3.36
C ASN A 568 -25.57 -2.79 -3.36
N PRO A 569 -26.78 -2.47 -3.79
CA PRO A 569 -27.23 -1.08 -3.93
C PRO A 569 -27.52 -0.39 -2.59
N ASP A 570 -27.67 -1.12 -1.51
CA ASP A 570 -27.90 -0.62 -0.15
C ASP A 570 -27.12 -1.44 0.88
N PRO A 571 -25.78 -1.20 0.97
CA PRO A 571 -24.91 -1.97 1.86
C PRO A 571 -25.24 -1.81 3.36
N LEU A 572 -26.06 -0.84 3.72
CA LEU A 572 -26.48 -0.63 5.11
C LEU A 572 -27.70 -1.47 5.49
N ASN A 573 -28.68 -1.60 4.61
CA ASN A 573 -29.98 -2.19 4.93
C ASN A 573 -30.24 -3.52 4.23
N ASN A 574 -29.76 -3.69 3.00
CA ASN A 574 -29.87 -4.92 2.23
C ASN A 574 -28.73 -5.89 2.57
N GLN A 575 -28.73 -6.36 3.84
CA GLN A 575 -27.67 -7.23 4.37
C GLN A 575 -28.25 -8.37 5.22
N VAL A 576 -27.56 -9.50 5.20
CA VAL A 576 -27.74 -10.57 6.18
C VAL A 576 -26.74 -10.35 7.31
N PHE A 577 -27.24 -10.17 8.52
CA PHE A 577 -26.41 -9.95 9.69
C PHE A 577 -26.09 -11.25 10.39
N GLN A 578 -24.85 -11.42 10.80
CA GLN A 578 -24.31 -12.54 11.57
C GLN A 578 -23.71 -12.01 12.87
N LEU A 579 -23.88 -12.70 13.99
CA LEU A 579 -23.40 -12.29 15.30
C LEU A 579 -22.53 -13.38 15.91
N TYR A 580 -21.39 -12.97 16.46
CA TYR A 580 -20.41 -13.88 17.05
C TYR A 580 -19.99 -13.40 18.44
N ASN A 581 -19.66 -14.35 19.35
CA ASN A 581 -19.00 -14.05 20.61
C ASN A 581 -17.55 -14.56 20.54
N LEU A 582 -16.63 -13.69 20.14
CA LEU A 582 -15.21 -14.04 19.93
C LEU A 582 -14.49 -14.49 21.20
N ASN A 583 -15.06 -14.27 22.38
CA ASN A 583 -14.50 -14.82 23.63
C ASN A 583 -14.79 -16.31 23.78
N LYS A 584 -15.79 -16.84 23.05
CA LYS A 584 -16.17 -18.26 23.05
C LYS A 584 -15.94 -18.92 21.68
N ASP A 585 -15.91 -18.15 20.63
CA ASP A 585 -15.75 -18.57 19.24
C ASP A 585 -14.60 -17.77 18.61
N PHE A 586 -13.36 -18.22 18.85
CA PHE A 586 -12.15 -17.53 18.40
C PHE A 586 -12.10 -17.35 16.87
N SER A 587 -12.67 -18.29 16.10
CA SER A 587 -12.58 -18.35 14.64
C SER A 587 -13.77 -17.73 13.90
N GLN A 588 -14.74 -17.13 14.61
CA GLN A 588 -15.94 -16.57 13.99
C GLN A 588 -16.72 -17.61 13.17
N SER A 589 -16.85 -18.83 13.72
CA SER A 589 -17.44 -20.00 13.04
C SER A 589 -18.90 -20.24 13.34
N GLN A 590 -19.44 -19.72 14.46
CA GLN A 590 -20.77 -20.01 14.98
C GLN A 590 -21.66 -18.76 15.01
N ASP A 591 -22.47 -18.59 13.97
CA ASP A 591 -23.45 -17.49 13.93
C ASP A 591 -24.58 -17.72 14.92
N ILE A 592 -24.72 -16.81 15.88
CA ILE A 592 -25.75 -16.80 16.92
C ILE A 592 -26.76 -15.65 16.80
N ALA A 593 -26.83 -14.98 15.64
CA ALA A 593 -27.69 -13.82 15.41
C ALA A 593 -29.18 -14.13 15.71
N ALA A 594 -29.66 -15.29 15.28
CA ALA A 594 -31.06 -15.71 15.51
C ALA A 594 -31.38 -15.86 17.01
N GLN A 595 -30.37 -16.15 17.85
CA GLN A 595 -30.53 -16.32 19.30
C GLN A 595 -30.49 -14.99 20.06
N HIS A 596 -29.95 -13.94 19.44
CA HIS A 596 -29.71 -12.63 20.08
C HIS A 596 -30.17 -11.42 19.23
N PRO A 597 -31.44 -11.37 18.78
CA PRO A 597 -31.89 -10.33 17.85
C PRO A 597 -31.77 -8.89 18.41
N GLU A 598 -31.98 -8.71 19.73
CA GLU A 598 -31.81 -7.39 20.36
C GLU A 598 -30.31 -6.94 20.38
N LYS A 599 -29.36 -7.88 20.56
CA LYS A 599 -27.92 -7.55 20.46
C LYS A 599 -27.55 -7.15 19.05
N VAL A 600 -28.07 -7.84 18.02
CA VAL A 600 -27.90 -7.46 16.61
C VAL A 600 -28.39 -6.04 16.37
N LYS A 601 -29.59 -5.70 16.82
CA LYS A 601 -30.18 -4.36 16.69
C LYS A 601 -29.34 -3.28 17.42
N GLN A 602 -28.90 -3.59 18.66
CA GLN A 602 -28.03 -2.70 19.43
C GLN A 602 -26.71 -2.44 18.72
N MET A 603 -26.00 -3.49 18.28
CA MET A 603 -24.70 -3.36 17.65
C MET A 603 -24.79 -2.69 16.28
N ARG A 604 -25.87 -2.93 15.52
CA ARG A 604 -26.14 -2.20 14.28
C ARG A 604 -26.29 -0.69 14.52
N ALA A 605 -27.01 -0.31 15.57
CA ALA A 605 -27.14 1.11 15.95
C ALA A 605 -25.79 1.71 16.36
N ALA A 606 -24.98 0.96 17.07
CA ALA A 606 -23.60 1.35 17.44
C ALA A 606 -22.70 1.50 16.20
N PHE A 607 -22.76 0.58 15.23
CA PHE A 607 -22.03 0.74 13.95
C PHE A 607 -22.42 2.04 13.25
N ILE A 608 -23.71 2.35 13.15
CA ILE A 608 -24.18 3.58 12.51
C ILE A 608 -23.62 4.83 13.22
N ALA A 609 -23.50 4.78 14.55
CA ALA A 609 -22.95 5.88 15.36
C ALA A 609 -21.44 6.06 15.07
N GLU A 610 -20.67 4.97 15.10
CA GLU A 610 -19.24 5.01 14.76
C GLU A 610 -19.01 5.40 13.29
N ALA A 611 -19.83 4.90 12.36
CA ALA A 611 -19.76 5.26 10.95
C ALA A 611 -19.96 6.76 10.70
N LYS A 612 -20.91 7.39 11.40
CA LYS A 612 -21.12 8.84 11.34
C LYS A 612 -19.97 9.63 11.93
N LYS A 613 -19.41 9.16 13.04
CA LYS A 613 -18.30 9.80 13.75
C LYS A 613 -17.02 9.80 12.91
N HIS A 614 -16.76 8.72 12.17
CA HIS A 614 -15.51 8.46 11.45
C HIS A 614 -15.61 8.65 9.92
N GLN A 615 -16.65 9.29 9.40
CA GLN A 615 -16.81 9.61 7.96
C GLN A 615 -16.93 8.37 7.06
N VAL A 616 -17.48 7.27 7.57
CA VAL A 616 -17.66 6.02 6.81
C VAL A 616 -18.75 6.15 5.73
N PHE A 617 -19.70 7.05 5.92
CA PHE A 617 -20.75 7.27 4.92
C PHE A 617 -20.29 8.22 3.79
N PRO A 618 -20.72 7.98 2.53
CA PRO A 618 -21.66 6.94 2.11
C PRO A 618 -20.96 5.57 1.99
N LEU A 619 -21.67 4.48 2.34
CA LEU A 619 -21.22 3.13 2.04
C LEU A 619 -21.31 2.88 0.52
N ASP A 620 -20.31 2.24 -0.04
CA ASP A 620 -20.26 1.92 -1.46
C ASP A 620 -19.68 0.51 -1.67
N ALA A 621 -20.50 -0.39 -2.18
CA ALA A 621 -20.08 -1.77 -2.49
C ALA A 621 -19.49 -1.91 -3.90
N SER A 622 -19.43 -0.85 -4.70
CA SER A 622 -18.88 -0.91 -6.05
C SER A 622 -17.34 -1.02 -6.04
N VAL A 623 -16.79 -1.71 -7.03
CA VAL A 623 -15.35 -1.74 -7.32
C VAL A 623 -15.07 -1.09 -8.66
N ALA A 624 -15.64 -1.62 -9.73
CA ALA A 624 -15.42 -1.13 -11.09
C ALA A 624 -15.79 0.36 -11.26
N ALA A 625 -16.91 0.80 -10.67
CA ALA A 625 -17.34 2.19 -10.73
C ALA A 625 -16.34 3.14 -10.05
N ARG A 626 -15.69 2.70 -8.95
CA ARG A 626 -14.66 3.49 -8.26
C ARG A 626 -13.35 3.55 -9.05
N VAL A 627 -12.94 2.46 -9.72
CA VAL A 627 -11.72 2.46 -10.53
C VAL A 627 -11.79 3.53 -11.63
N ILE A 628 -12.95 3.73 -12.24
CA ILE A 628 -13.16 4.71 -13.31
C ILE A 628 -13.68 6.08 -12.82
N ALA A 629 -13.93 6.24 -11.51
CA ALA A 629 -14.41 7.51 -10.97
C ALA A 629 -13.42 8.65 -11.26
N PRO A 630 -13.92 9.86 -11.63
CA PRO A 630 -13.06 11.02 -11.85
C PRO A 630 -12.27 11.38 -10.59
N ARG A 631 -10.96 11.58 -10.75
CA ARG A 631 -10.03 12.03 -9.70
C ARG A 631 -9.32 13.30 -10.13
N PRO A 632 -8.83 14.10 -9.18
CA PRO A 632 -7.85 15.14 -9.48
C PRO A 632 -6.68 14.52 -10.27
N ASN A 633 -6.25 15.18 -11.34
CA ASN A 633 -5.15 14.73 -12.17
C ASN A 633 -4.56 15.92 -12.93
N ILE A 634 -3.24 15.95 -13.10
CA ILE A 634 -2.56 17.00 -13.88
C ILE A 634 -2.88 16.96 -15.37
N THR A 635 -3.44 15.87 -15.87
CA THR A 635 -3.90 15.70 -17.25
C THR A 635 -5.40 16.03 -17.44
N ALA A 636 -6.14 16.32 -16.37
CA ALA A 636 -7.57 16.56 -16.42
C ALA A 636 -7.92 17.73 -17.35
N GLY A 637 -8.89 17.53 -18.24
CA GLY A 637 -9.36 18.54 -19.20
C GLY A 637 -8.42 18.81 -20.38
N ARG A 638 -7.27 18.12 -20.45
CA ARG A 638 -6.33 18.24 -21.58
C ARG A 638 -6.61 17.18 -22.64
N SER A 639 -6.65 17.60 -23.89
CA SER A 639 -6.76 16.72 -25.07
C SER A 639 -5.50 16.73 -25.95
N GLU A 640 -4.55 17.61 -25.64
CA GLU A 640 -3.27 17.70 -26.34
C GLU A 640 -2.11 17.82 -25.35
N PHE A 641 -1.06 17.04 -25.61
CA PHE A 641 0.16 16.98 -24.79
C PHE A 641 1.36 17.14 -25.72
N ILE A 642 2.27 18.05 -25.37
CA ILE A 642 3.44 18.38 -26.18
C ILE A 642 4.69 18.23 -25.33
N TYR A 643 5.64 17.46 -25.82
CA TYR A 643 6.95 17.22 -25.23
C TYR A 643 8.04 17.61 -26.21
N THR A 644 9.00 18.39 -25.78
CA THR A 644 10.08 18.93 -26.62
C THR A 644 11.46 18.41 -26.23
N ARG A 645 11.51 17.51 -25.24
CA ARG A 645 12.75 16.86 -24.77
C ARG A 645 12.43 15.48 -24.25
N PRO A 646 13.40 14.56 -24.19
CA PRO A 646 13.28 13.31 -23.46
C PRO A 646 12.88 13.53 -22.01
N MET A 647 12.02 12.68 -21.50
CA MET A 647 11.52 12.67 -20.12
C MET A 647 11.17 11.23 -19.75
N VAL A 648 11.64 10.76 -18.62
CA VAL A 648 11.40 9.40 -18.15
C VAL A 648 10.81 9.39 -16.74
N GLY A 649 10.18 8.29 -16.37
CA GLY A 649 9.72 8.06 -15.02
C GLY A 649 8.41 8.78 -14.64
N LEU A 650 7.56 9.15 -15.60
CA LEU A 650 6.25 9.71 -15.28
C LEU A 650 5.28 8.57 -14.92
N PRO A 651 4.67 8.55 -13.70
CA PRO A 651 3.69 7.55 -13.33
C PRO A 651 2.44 7.59 -14.22
N GLN A 652 1.78 6.45 -14.41
CA GLN A 652 0.56 6.36 -15.23
C GLN A 652 -0.54 7.32 -14.76
N GLY A 653 -0.71 7.49 -13.45
CA GLY A 653 -1.71 8.41 -12.88
C GLY A 653 -1.56 9.86 -13.33
N ASP A 654 -0.36 10.27 -13.73
CA ASP A 654 -0.01 11.63 -14.16
C ASP A 654 0.29 11.72 -15.68
N SER A 655 0.13 10.61 -16.43
CA SER A 655 0.41 10.53 -17.87
C SER A 655 -0.86 10.64 -18.73
N PRO A 656 -0.74 10.89 -20.05
CA PRO A 656 -1.88 10.86 -20.96
C PRO A 656 -2.50 9.45 -21.01
N LEU A 657 -3.77 9.34 -20.65
CA LEU A 657 -4.49 8.06 -20.71
C LEU A 657 -4.99 7.78 -22.13
N LEU A 658 -4.47 6.72 -22.75
CA LEU A 658 -4.83 6.29 -24.12
C LEU A 658 -5.79 5.09 -24.16
N LEU A 659 -6.22 4.59 -23.01
CA LEU A 659 -7.17 3.48 -22.92
C LEU A 659 -8.57 3.94 -23.33
N ASN A 660 -9.26 3.12 -24.10
CA ASN A 660 -10.68 3.31 -24.49
C ASN A 660 -10.98 4.63 -25.21
N THR A 661 -10.07 5.08 -26.04
CA THR A 661 -10.22 6.35 -26.76
C THR A 661 -9.50 6.31 -28.09
N SER A 662 -9.91 7.18 -29.04
CA SER A 662 -9.13 7.46 -30.22
C SER A 662 -8.00 8.43 -29.89
N TYR A 663 -6.85 8.27 -30.53
CA TYR A 663 -5.69 9.12 -30.28
C TYR A 663 -4.76 9.18 -31.49
N THR A 664 -3.95 10.24 -31.56
CA THR A 664 -2.88 10.40 -32.54
C THR A 664 -1.60 10.76 -31.80
N ILE A 665 -0.52 10.04 -32.05
CA ILE A 665 0.83 10.32 -31.56
C ILE A 665 1.69 10.73 -32.74
N THR A 666 2.28 11.92 -32.72
CA THR A 666 3.13 12.46 -33.77
C THR A 666 4.50 12.79 -33.22
N ALA A 667 5.55 12.20 -33.75
CA ALA A 667 6.95 12.46 -33.41
C ALA A 667 7.68 13.15 -34.59
N ASP A 668 8.15 14.36 -34.35
CA ASP A 668 9.05 15.08 -35.25
C ASP A 668 10.50 14.78 -34.85
N ILE A 669 11.25 14.10 -35.72
CA ILE A 669 12.59 13.59 -35.43
C ILE A 669 13.60 14.00 -36.50
N ASP A 670 14.90 14.07 -36.11
CA ASP A 670 16.02 14.13 -37.03
C ASP A 670 16.81 12.83 -36.99
N VAL A 671 16.91 12.14 -38.11
CA VAL A 671 17.70 10.92 -38.26
C VAL A 671 19.11 11.29 -38.73
N PRO A 672 20.19 10.93 -37.98
CA PRO A 672 21.57 11.21 -38.38
C PRO A 672 22.01 10.37 -39.57
N GLN A 673 23.18 10.69 -40.17
CA GLN A 673 23.76 9.98 -41.33
C GLN A 673 23.98 8.48 -41.11
N GLY A 674 24.14 8.07 -39.84
CA GLY A 674 24.31 6.66 -39.47
C GLY A 674 22.98 5.91 -39.22
N GLY A 675 21.82 6.53 -39.43
CA GLY A 675 20.52 6.01 -39.04
C GLY A 675 20.20 6.31 -37.58
N ALA A 676 18.99 5.96 -37.15
CA ALA A 676 18.55 6.11 -35.76
C ALA A 676 17.83 4.86 -35.26
N GLU A 677 17.94 4.60 -34.00
CA GLU A 677 17.28 3.49 -33.25
C GLU A 677 16.89 4.01 -31.87
N GLY A 678 15.87 3.41 -31.24
CA GLY A 678 15.49 3.69 -29.85
C GLY A 678 14.04 4.14 -29.69
N MET A 679 13.66 4.29 -28.44
CA MET A 679 12.29 4.62 -28.02
C MET A 679 11.97 6.08 -28.24
N LEU A 680 10.84 6.36 -28.89
CA LEU A 680 10.24 7.69 -28.99
C LEU A 680 9.25 7.93 -27.85
N LEU A 681 8.44 6.91 -27.54
CA LEU A 681 7.43 6.92 -26.48
C LEU A 681 7.13 5.51 -26.02
N THR A 682 7.09 5.27 -24.69
CA THR A 682 6.54 4.05 -24.10
C THR A 682 5.63 4.36 -22.93
N SER A 683 4.69 3.46 -22.63
CA SER A 683 3.89 3.45 -21.41
C SER A 683 3.53 2.01 -21.05
N GLY A 684 3.74 1.64 -19.78
CA GLY A 684 3.70 0.24 -19.37
C GLY A 684 4.94 -0.53 -19.83
N GLY A 685 4.92 -1.83 -19.71
CA GLY A 685 6.10 -2.68 -19.92
C GLY A 685 5.78 -4.10 -20.36
N ARG A 686 6.59 -5.04 -19.85
CA ARG A 686 6.58 -6.48 -20.22
C ARG A 686 5.20 -7.13 -20.04
N PHE A 687 4.40 -6.72 -19.07
CA PHE A 687 3.14 -7.36 -18.71
C PHE A 687 1.88 -6.66 -19.22
N ALA A 688 1.96 -5.41 -19.63
CA ALA A 688 0.98 -4.67 -20.42
C ALA A 688 1.50 -3.28 -20.77
N GLY A 689 1.39 -2.84 -22.00
CA GLY A 689 1.85 -1.53 -22.41
C GLY A 689 1.83 -1.31 -23.91
N TYR A 690 2.35 -0.17 -24.31
CA TYR A 690 2.57 0.15 -25.73
C TYR A 690 3.90 0.91 -25.90
N GLY A 691 4.51 0.74 -27.08
CA GLY A 691 5.75 1.41 -27.43
C GLY A 691 5.73 1.94 -28.86
N PHE A 692 6.31 3.12 -29.04
CA PHE A 692 6.54 3.78 -30.31
C PHE A 692 8.03 4.05 -30.48
N TYR A 693 8.69 3.35 -31.40
CA TYR A 693 10.15 3.35 -31.47
C TYR A 693 10.67 3.12 -32.89
N LEU A 694 11.96 3.37 -33.09
CA LEU A 694 12.67 2.91 -34.28
C LEU A 694 13.48 1.65 -33.93
N LEU A 695 13.26 0.57 -34.69
CA LEU A 695 14.04 -0.66 -34.61
C LEU A 695 14.84 -0.88 -35.88
N LYS A 696 16.16 -0.87 -35.79
CA LYS A 696 17.03 -0.94 -36.95
C LYS A 696 16.65 0.10 -38.02
N GLY A 697 16.32 1.30 -37.59
CA GLY A 697 15.91 2.43 -38.41
C GLY A 697 14.45 2.41 -38.89
N LYS A 698 13.69 1.31 -38.69
CA LYS A 698 12.28 1.19 -39.11
C LYS A 698 11.36 1.69 -38.02
N PRO A 699 10.33 2.50 -38.35
CA PRO A 699 9.33 2.90 -37.37
C PRO A 699 8.42 1.73 -36.97
N VAL A 700 8.20 1.57 -35.69
CA VAL A 700 7.36 0.54 -35.05
C VAL A 700 6.41 1.19 -34.07
N PHE A 701 5.16 0.76 -34.08
CA PHE A 701 4.23 0.91 -32.98
C PHE A 701 3.77 -0.47 -32.53
N LEU A 702 3.81 -0.73 -31.23
CA LEU A 702 3.49 -2.04 -30.67
C LEU A 702 2.57 -1.89 -29.46
N TRP A 703 1.47 -2.65 -29.45
CA TRP A 703 0.67 -2.93 -28.26
C TRP A 703 1.02 -4.29 -27.70
N ASN A 704 1.32 -4.34 -26.40
CA ASN A 704 1.45 -5.55 -25.60
C ASN A 704 0.16 -5.75 -24.78
N LEU A 705 -0.65 -6.74 -25.17
CA LEU A 705 -1.88 -7.12 -24.51
C LEU A 705 -1.60 -8.21 -23.46
N LEU A 706 -1.22 -7.79 -22.23
CA LEU A 706 -1.09 -8.67 -21.05
C LEU A 706 -0.04 -9.80 -21.19
N ASP A 707 0.99 -9.61 -22.00
CA ASP A 707 1.96 -10.65 -22.38
C ASP A 707 1.35 -11.88 -23.10
N LEU A 708 0.07 -11.81 -23.42
CA LEU A 708 -0.66 -12.87 -24.14
C LEU A 708 -0.61 -12.67 -25.65
N GLU A 709 -0.65 -11.43 -26.11
CA GLU A 709 -0.65 -11.06 -27.52
C GLU A 709 0.09 -9.73 -27.73
N ARG A 710 0.87 -9.65 -28.81
CA ARG A 710 1.50 -8.40 -29.26
C ARG A 710 1.04 -8.04 -30.65
N ILE A 711 0.49 -6.85 -30.81
CA ILE A 711 0.02 -6.31 -32.07
C ILE A 711 1.01 -5.23 -32.52
N ARG A 712 1.57 -5.43 -33.71
CA ARG A 712 2.68 -4.62 -34.23
C ARG A 712 2.33 -3.99 -35.58
N TRP A 713 2.58 -2.70 -35.69
CA TRP A 713 2.63 -1.93 -36.95
C TRP A 713 4.09 -1.61 -37.22
N GLU A 714 4.54 -1.77 -38.48
CA GLU A 714 5.94 -1.59 -38.82
C GLU A 714 6.09 -1.02 -40.24
N GLY A 715 6.96 -0.02 -40.42
CA GLY A 715 7.38 0.47 -41.73
C GLY A 715 8.26 -0.58 -42.43
N ALA A 716 8.05 -0.73 -43.74
CA ALA A 716 8.82 -1.70 -44.55
C ALA A 716 10.30 -1.35 -44.64
N GLU A 717 10.66 -0.06 -44.64
CA GLU A 717 11.99 0.46 -44.87
C GLU A 717 12.50 1.28 -43.67
N ALA A 718 13.83 1.30 -43.47
CA ALA A 718 14.47 2.21 -42.55
C ALA A 718 14.35 3.67 -43.03
N LEU A 719 14.20 4.58 -42.08
CA LEU A 719 14.15 6.01 -42.37
C LEU A 719 15.50 6.51 -42.91
N THR A 720 15.46 7.34 -43.93
CA THR A 720 16.65 7.97 -44.48
C THR A 720 17.19 9.05 -43.52
N PRO A 721 18.50 9.41 -43.61
CA PRO A 721 18.98 10.57 -42.87
C PRO A 721 18.22 11.86 -43.24
N GLY A 722 17.87 12.65 -42.21
CA GLY A 722 17.10 13.89 -42.36
C GLY A 722 15.94 14.03 -41.41
N LYS A 723 15.07 15.00 -41.65
CA LYS A 723 13.88 15.27 -40.88
C LYS A 723 12.75 14.37 -41.32
N HIS A 724 12.08 13.76 -40.33
CA HIS A 724 10.89 12.92 -40.54
C HIS A 724 9.82 13.25 -39.53
N THR A 725 8.57 13.08 -39.94
CA THR A 725 7.41 13.04 -39.08
C THR A 725 6.87 11.61 -39.07
N VAL A 726 6.97 10.96 -37.93
CA VAL A 726 6.40 9.61 -37.71
C VAL A 726 5.13 9.74 -36.87
N GLU A 727 4.04 9.16 -37.36
CA GLU A 727 2.73 9.30 -36.73
C GLU A 727 2.04 7.95 -36.55
N PHE A 728 1.41 7.73 -35.42
CA PHE A 728 0.49 6.64 -35.19
C PHE A 728 -0.90 7.19 -34.87
N ASP A 729 -1.88 6.85 -35.70
CA ASP A 729 -3.28 7.25 -35.56
C ASP A 729 -4.14 6.02 -35.23
N PHE A 730 -4.84 6.08 -34.10
CA PHE A 730 -5.71 4.99 -33.66
C PHE A 730 -7.16 5.45 -33.57
N LYS A 731 -8.06 4.75 -34.26
CA LYS A 731 -9.50 4.95 -34.21
C LYS A 731 -10.16 3.85 -33.42
N TYR A 732 -10.66 4.20 -32.27
CA TYR A 732 -11.33 3.29 -31.33
C TYR A 732 -12.81 3.14 -31.69
N ASP A 733 -13.33 1.90 -31.69
CA ASP A 733 -14.71 1.57 -32.10
C ASP A 733 -15.70 1.63 -30.91
N GLY A 734 -15.57 2.60 -30.01
CA GLY A 734 -16.39 2.68 -28.79
C GLY A 734 -16.75 4.09 -28.35
N LEU A 735 -17.63 4.16 -27.37
CA LEU A 735 -18.10 5.42 -26.76
C LEU A 735 -17.19 5.93 -25.60
N GLY A 736 -16.02 5.36 -25.42
CA GLY A 736 -15.10 5.70 -24.33
C GLY A 736 -15.26 4.80 -23.07
N VAL A 737 -14.64 5.20 -21.95
CA VAL A 737 -14.47 4.38 -20.76
C VAL A 737 -15.76 3.75 -20.25
N GLY A 738 -16.87 4.48 -20.23
CA GLY A 738 -18.17 3.99 -19.76
C GLY A 738 -18.73 2.82 -20.58
N THR A 739 -18.42 2.74 -21.87
CA THR A 739 -18.93 1.66 -22.75
C THR A 739 -18.32 0.30 -22.39
N LEU A 740 -17.14 0.29 -21.82
CA LEU A 740 -16.34 -0.92 -21.62
C LEU A 740 -16.70 -1.64 -20.34
N VAL A 741 -16.89 -0.91 -19.28
CA VAL A 741 -17.29 -1.47 -17.96
C VAL A 741 -18.62 -2.22 -18.10
N PHE A 742 -19.44 -1.84 -19.05
CA PHE A 742 -20.80 -2.38 -19.20
C PHE A 742 -21.03 -3.35 -20.37
N ASN A 743 -20.15 -3.37 -21.36
CA ASN A 743 -20.35 -4.20 -22.55
C ASN A 743 -19.32 -5.30 -22.76
N SER A 744 -18.27 -5.35 -22.00
CA SER A 744 -17.17 -6.27 -22.23
C SER A 744 -16.82 -7.07 -20.95
N PHE A 745 -17.71 -7.97 -20.58
CA PHE A 745 -17.39 -8.96 -19.53
C PHE A 745 -16.47 -10.09 -20.00
N SER A 746 -16.00 -10.02 -21.22
CA SER A 746 -14.90 -10.87 -21.71
C SER A 746 -13.52 -10.36 -21.24
N GLY A 747 -13.47 -9.33 -20.41
CA GLY A 747 -12.22 -8.81 -19.85
C GLY A 747 -11.37 -7.93 -20.79
N LEU A 748 -11.78 -7.77 -22.05
CA LEU A 748 -11.04 -6.97 -23.04
C LEU A 748 -11.92 -5.88 -23.65
N GLY A 749 -11.31 -4.76 -24.02
CA GLY A 749 -11.96 -3.60 -24.61
C GLY A 749 -12.38 -3.84 -26.06
N ARG A 750 -13.08 -2.85 -26.64
CA ARG A 750 -13.53 -2.89 -28.02
C ARG A 750 -12.37 -2.81 -29.01
N PRO A 751 -12.57 -3.21 -30.26
CA PRO A 751 -11.57 -3.09 -31.32
C PRO A 751 -11.26 -1.63 -31.67
N GLY A 752 -10.27 -1.48 -32.51
CA GLY A 752 -9.93 -0.22 -33.17
C GLY A 752 -9.02 -0.44 -34.38
N VAL A 753 -8.80 0.61 -35.19
CA VAL A 753 -7.91 0.56 -36.35
C VAL A 753 -6.73 1.48 -36.10
N GLY A 754 -5.52 0.92 -36.11
CA GLY A 754 -4.26 1.67 -36.05
C GLY A 754 -3.66 1.88 -37.43
N THR A 755 -3.15 3.09 -37.72
CA THR A 755 -2.44 3.45 -38.95
C THR A 755 -1.11 4.11 -38.59
N LEU A 756 -0.01 3.46 -38.98
CA LEU A 756 1.35 4.03 -38.91
C LEU A 756 1.64 4.81 -40.16
N LYS A 757 2.12 6.05 -40.01
CA LYS A 757 2.43 6.95 -41.11
C LYS A 757 3.86 7.46 -40.97
N VAL A 758 4.49 7.70 -42.14
CA VAL A 758 5.78 8.39 -42.28
C VAL A 758 5.61 9.53 -43.29
N ASP A 759 5.96 10.74 -42.89
CA ASP A 759 5.85 11.95 -43.70
C ASP A 759 4.47 12.10 -44.38
N GLY A 760 3.41 11.82 -43.58
CA GLY A 760 2.02 11.88 -43.99
C GLY A 760 1.51 10.68 -44.81
N LYS A 761 2.37 9.70 -45.16
CA LYS A 761 1.96 8.52 -45.93
C LYS A 761 1.74 7.33 -45.02
N ALA A 762 0.62 6.64 -45.15
CA ALA A 762 0.37 5.40 -44.43
C ALA A 762 1.35 4.32 -44.89
N VAL A 763 2.07 3.69 -43.97
CA VAL A 763 3.04 2.61 -44.20
C VAL A 763 2.54 1.27 -43.70
N ASP A 764 1.67 1.26 -42.68
CA ASP A 764 1.00 0.07 -42.21
C ASP A 764 -0.36 0.43 -41.57
N THR A 765 -1.39 -0.37 -41.86
CA THR A 765 -2.74 -0.21 -41.29
C THR A 765 -3.29 -1.57 -40.90
N LYS A 766 -3.64 -1.72 -39.62
CA LYS A 766 -4.19 -2.97 -39.08
C LYS A 766 -5.33 -2.70 -38.11
N LYS A 767 -6.26 -3.63 -38.07
CA LYS A 767 -7.27 -3.71 -37.01
C LYS A 767 -6.70 -4.41 -35.80
N MET A 768 -6.92 -3.81 -34.66
CA MET A 768 -6.71 -4.39 -33.33
C MET A 768 -8.07 -4.88 -32.83
N GLU A 769 -8.26 -6.20 -32.73
CA GLU A 769 -9.56 -6.78 -32.44
C GLU A 769 -9.99 -6.60 -30.99
N LYS A 770 -9.05 -6.33 -30.10
CA LYS A 770 -9.23 -6.16 -28.66
C LYS A 770 -8.32 -5.08 -28.13
N THR A 771 -8.75 -4.34 -27.13
CA THR A 771 -7.93 -3.34 -26.40
C THR A 771 -7.91 -3.64 -24.92
N LEU A 772 -7.02 -3.01 -24.18
CA LEU A 772 -7.02 -3.07 -22.71
C LEU A 772 -8.05 -2.06 -22.18
N PRO A 773 -8.99 -2.50 -21.32
CA PRO A 773 -10.07 -1.63 -20.88
C PRO A 773 -9.77 -0.78 -19.63
N ILE A 774 -8.94 -1.27 -18.70
CA ILE A 774 -8.88 -0.70 -17.36
C ILE A 774 -7.50 -0.13 -17.04
N ILE A 775 -6.44 -0.94 -17.14
CA ILE A 775 -5.13 -0.54 -16.64
C ILE A 775 -3.98 -1.15 -17.47
N LEU A 776 -2.88 -0.42 -17.60
CA LEU A 776 -1.58 -0.96 -18.01
C LEU A 776 -0.83 -1.50 -16.78
N GLN A 777 0.40 -1.97 -16.95
CA GLN A 777 1.25 -2.32 -15.82
C GLN A 777 1.56 -1.05 -15.00
N TRP A 778 1.05 -0.98 -13.79
CA TRP A 778 0.99 0.27 -12.99
C TRP A 778 2.29 0.67 -12.31
N ASP A 779 3.21 -0.26 -12.07
CA ASP A 779 4.54 -0.01 -11.53
C ASP A 779 5.57 0.34 -12.62
N GLU A 780 5.11 0.50 -13.85
CA GLU A 780 5.87 1.01 -15.00
C GLU A 780 5.71 2.51 -15.18
N SER A 781 6.57 3.08 -16.00
CA SER A 781 6.55 4.50 -16.33
C SER A 781 5.99 4.81 -17.73
N PHE A 782 5.65 6.07 -17.90
CA PHE A 782 5.47 6.71 -19.19
C PHE A 782 6.76 7.47 -19.50
N ASP A 783 7.41 7.09 -20.59
CA ASP A 783 8.74 7.56 -20.96
C ASP A 783 8.77 8.13 -22.38
N ILE A 784 9.55 9.17 -22.58
CA ILE A 784 9.75 9.82 -23.88
C ILE A 784 11.23 9.90 -24.21
N GLY A 785 11.62 9.42 -25.39
CA GLY A 785 13.00 9.41 -25.87
C GLY A 785 13.90 8.35 -25.26
N SER A 786 13.36 7.52 -24.37
CA SER A 786 14.01 6.31 -23.83
C SER A 786 12.94 5.38 -23.27
N ASP A 787 13.29 4.13 -23.00
CA ASP A 787 12.53 3.20 -22.17
C ASP A 787 13.42 2.79 -20.98
N THR A 788 12.87 2.68 -19.75
CA THR A 788 13.70 2.62 -18.56
C THR A 788 13.53 1.38 -17.68
N LEU A 789 12.34 0.85 -17.47
CA LEU A 789 12.08 -0.26 -16.57
C LEU A 789 12.05 -1.59 -17.33
N THR A 790 10.88 -2.09 -17.71
CA THR A 790 10.79 -3.32 -18.51
C THR A 790 10.34 -3.02 -19.93
N GLY A 791 10.89 -3.73 -20.92
CA GLY A 791 10.53 -3.53 -22.33
C GLY A 791 9.13 -4.03 -22.67
N VAL A 792 8.39 -3.29 -23.49
CA VAL A 792 7.09 -3.77 -24.01
C VAL A 792 7.24 -5.00 -24.91
N ASN A 793 8.45 -5.24 -25.44
CA ASN A 793 8.80 -6.44 -26.19
C ASN A 793 10.29 -6.76 -26.03
N ASP A 794 10.62 -7.68 -25.17
CA ASP A 794 12.00 -8.12 -24.89
C ASP A 794 12.70 -8.79 -26.10
N ALA A 795 11.95 -9.18 -27.13
CA ALA A 795 12.51 -9.72 -28.36
C ALA A 795 13.06 -8.62 -29.28
N ASP A 796 12.62 -7.38 -29.13
CA ASP A 796 13.06 -6.25 -29.96
C ASP A 796 14.25 -5.51 -29.33
N TYR A 797 14.20 -5.28 -28.01
CA TYR A 797 15.21 -4.47 -27.30
C TYR A 797 15.26 -4.82 -25.79
N LYS A 798 16.26 -4.26 -25.13
CA LYS A 798 16.39 -4.26 -23.65
C LYS A 798 16.53 -2.82 -23.15
N PRO A 799 15.84 -2.43 -22.07
CA PRO A 799 16.05 -1.13 -21.42
C PRO A 799 17.47 -1.03 -20.78
N PRO A 800 18.04 0.19 -20.71
CA PRO A 800 17.50 1.42 -21.29
C PRO A 800 17.62 1.44 -22.82
N PHE A 801 16.55 1.84 -23.51
CA PHE A 801 16.50 1.91 -24.96
C PHE A 801 16.34 3.36 -25.42
N ALA A 802 17.42 4.12 -25.30
CA ALA A 802 17.45 5.54 -25.63
C ALA A 802 17.42 5.77 -27.14
N PHE A 803 16.67 6.78 -27.59
CA PHE A 803 16.65 7.20 -28.99
C PHE A 803 17.99 7.83 -29.39
N THR A 804 18.62 7.30 -30.42
CA THR A 804 19.94 7.75 -30.91
C THR A 804 19.87 8.89 -31.90
N GLY A 805 18.70 9.26 -32.39
CA GLY A 805 18.44 10.47 -33.20
C GLY A 805 18.10 11.67 -32.33
N ASN A 806 17.57 12.74 -32.93
CA ASN A 806 17.08 13.90 -32.21
C ASN A 806 15.54 13.89 -32.23
N LEU A 807 14.91 13.86 -31.05
CA LEU A 807 13.47 14.02 -30.89
C LEU A 807 13.17 15.50 -30.67
N ASN A 808 12.72 16.18 -31.73
CA ASN A 808 12.45 17.62 -31.72
C ASN A 808 11.16 17.92 -30.96
N LYS A 809 10.13 17.10 -31.23
CA LYS A 809 8.81 17.30 -30.64
C LYS A 809 8.02 15.99 -30.68
N LEU A 810 7.31 15.68 -29.63
CA LEU A 810 6.31 14.63 -29.59
C LEU A 810 4.98 15.24 -29.17
N THR A 811 3.93 14.99 -29.97
CA THR A 811 2.57 15.46 -29.68
C THR A 811 1.63 14.30 -29.56
N ILE A 812 0.84 14.28 -28.50
CA ILE A 812 -0.23 13.30 -28.28
C ILE A 812 -1.56 14.07 -28.32
N LYS A 813 -2.47 13.68 -29.18
CA LYS A 813 -3.85 14.16 -29.21
C LYS A 813 -4.79 13.03 -28.83
N VAL A 814 -5.68 13.29 -27.89
CA VAL A 814 -6.65 12.32 -27.38
C VAL A 814 -8.04 12.83 -27.74
N ASP A 815 -8.77 12.04 -28.52
CA ASP A 815 -10.15 12.33 -28.87
C ASP A 815 -11.08 11.54 -27.97
N ARG A 816 -11.41 12.12 -26.81
CA ARG A 816 -12.33 11.52 -25.83
C ARG A 816 -13.76 11.91 -26.20
N PRO A 817 -14.59 10.98 -26.67
CA PRO A 817 -15.99 11.28 -26.92
C PRO A 817 -16.66 11.69 -25.61
N GLN A 818 -17.35 12.81 -25.62
CA GLN A 818 -18.22 13.20 -24.52
C GLN A 818 -19.50 12.38 -24.62
N LEU A 819 -19.79 11.60 -23.57
CA LEU A 819 -21.04 10.86 -23.49
C LEU A 819 -22.20 11.85 -23.44
N SER A 820 -23.16 11.71 -24.37
CA SER A 820 -24.40 12.45 -24.29
C SER A 820 -25.26 11.95 -23.15
N PRO A 821 -26.23 12.72 -22.65
CA PRO A 821 -27.20 12.24 -21.68
C PRO A 821 -27.94 10.96 -22.12
N ALA A 822 -28.13 10.77 -23.43
CA ALA A 822 -28.72 9.56 -23.99
C ALA A 822 -27.77 8.37 -23.87
N ASP A 823 -26.46 8.56 -24.11
CA ASP A 823 -25.45 7.51 -23.94
C ASP A 823 -25.33 7.08 -22.48
N ILE A 824 -25.32 8.05 -21.53
CA ILE A 824 -25.32 7.78 -20.09
C ILE A 824 -26.53 6.95 -19.69
N LYS A 825 -27.71 7.31 -20.15
CA LYS A 825 -28.96 6.58 -19.88
C LYS A 825 -28.93 5.16 -20.46
N THR A 826 -28.34 4.99 -21.64
CA THR A 826 -28.16 3.67 -22.27
C THR A 826 -27.21 2.79 -21.48
N LEU A 827 -26.10 3.37 -21.00
CA LEU A 827 -25.14 2.70 -20.16
C LEU A 827 -25.72 2.31 -18.81
N GLU A 828 -26.47 3.20 -18.16
CA GLU A 828 -27.20 2.90 -16.92
C GLU A 828 -28.25 1.80 -17.09
N ALA A 829 -28.97 1.78 -18.19
CA ALA A 829 -29.93 0.73 -18.52
C ALA A 829 -29.23 -0.63 -18.72
N ALA A 830 -28.12 -0.65 -19.43
CA ALA A 830 -27.32 -1.86 -19.61
C ALA A 830 -26.76 -2.40 -18.29
N MET A 831 -26.35 -1.51 -17.38
CA MET A 831 -25.96 -1.88 -16.01
C MET A 831 -27.08 -2.57 -15.25
N LYS A 832 -28.29 -1.99 -15.30
CA LYS A 832 -29.47 -2.53 -14.60
C LYS A 832 -29.88 -3.89 -15.15
N GLU A 833 -29.83 -4.06 -16.46
CA GLU A 833 -30.16 -5.35 -17.10
C GLU A 833 -29.16 -6.44 -16.71
N LYS A 834 -27.88 -6.13 -16.63
CA LYS A 834 -26.88 -7.09 -16.24
C LYS A 834 -26.95 -7.42 -14.75
N ALA A 835 -27.18 -6.44 -13.89
CA ALA A 835 -27.41 -6.66 -12.45
C ALA A 835 -28.64 -7.55 -12.16
N LYS A 836 -29.50 -7.82 -13.17
CA LYS A 836 -30.62 -8.78 -13.08
C LYS A 836 -30.27 -10.16 -13.63
N ALA A 837 -29.26 -10.26 -14.47
CA ALA A 837 -28.84 -11.51 -15.13
C ALA A 837 -27.78 -12.29 -14.33
N ASP A 838 -27.05 -11.59 -13.45
CA ASP A 838 -26.15 -12.16 -12.44
C ASP A 838 -26.88 -12.36 -11.11
#